data_6a624e4b38488ff4c2fa11bb87e779b1
#
_entry.id   6a624e4b38488ff4c2fa11bb87e779b1
#
_cell.length_a   1.000
_cell.length_b   1.000
_cell.length_c   1.000
_cell.angle_alpha   90.00
_cell.angle_beta   90.00
_cell.angle_gamma   90.00
#
_symmetry.space_group_name_H-M   'P 1'
#
loop_
_entity.id
_entity.type
_entity.pdbx_description
1 polymer ?
#
loop_
_entity_poly.entity_id
_entity_poly.type
_entity_poly.pdbx_seq_one_letter_code
_entity_poly.pdbx_strand_id
1 'polypeptide(L)'
;VMVTHNPELAYQYATRIVELKDGVIRSDSDPFEPVQNETAAAPVRKTMGRTSMSFGTSLALSLNNLRTKKGRTFLTAFAGSIGIIGIALIMSVSAGVNTYIDNIQRETMTAYPISIDEQTFDLTSMMTSGRQNADNQGKKHKSDAIYPDDAAIKGTASMTSSITENNLSAFKKYLDNKDSDINRYVGSAGIQYSYDTKFSVFSHDPDGTLVNADGVTVGNTGTKSMADQMADGSLMSADSSTFTSTRMSMLTGKTDQNAAPSSFHEIMPSADGKKNVGKVISDNYEVVEGSWPKNKNEVVLVLDENNSLSLTTVYELGLKSASEYHNMMNQLNSGDDVKTDTKKIDYSDVIDRTLKLLPTCDQYVKGDNGHWKYVGDDVDQINALIDSDKAINLKIVGVVKPVEDADATPLSSGVGYTRALTNELVDRAESSEIVTEQQADKDHNVLNGMTFSPSDDVTKAQDARDYVASLGVSSKAQMAQNMMAAAGASGGDSQQAAAMAQMSEQQLADQFDAYIATADEATLVAIYNQYVSTGSYNDNLTDFGVVSRDAPSSINIYVDSFEDKNSINDAIDEYNRTAKEKDKITYTDYVGLMMNSVTTIINVITYVLIAFVAVSLVVSSIMIGIITYISVLERTKEIGILRAMGASKRNVSNVFNAETGIIGMLAGLIGVGATVLLNFPINSVLHHFMGTTEVSAVLPVGNAIALVILSVVLTLIGGLIPSRGASKQDPATALRTE
;
A
#
# COMPACT_ATOMS: atom_id res chain seq x y z
N VAL A 1 13.20 -78.34 -20.17
CA VAL A 1 12.37 -79.42 -20.73
C VAL A 1 11.67 -78.89 -21.97
N MET A 2 11.90 -79.48 -23.10
CA MET A 2 11.26 -79.23 -24.40
C MET A 2 10.25 -80.30 -24.63
N VAL A 3 9.01 -79.97 -24.98
CA VAL A 3 8.02 -80.95 -25.46
C VAL A 3 7.82 -80.66 -26.94
N THR A 4 8.12 -81.63 -27.77
CA THR A 4 8.01 -81.51 -29.24
C THR A 4 7.47 -82.80 -29.86
N HIS A 5 6.78 -82.67 -30.96
CA HIS A 5 6.37 -83.81 -31.81
C HIS A 5 7.31 -83.97 -32.99
N ASN A 6 8.34 -83.12 -33.10
CA ASN A 6 9.35 -83.22 -34.14
C ASN A 6 10.58 -83.99 -33.60
N PRO A 7 10.87 -85.22 -34.04
CA PRO A 7 11.98 -86.03 -33.54
C PRO A 7 13.35 -85.41 -33.89
N GLU A 8 13.50 -84.76 -35.06
CA GLU A 8 14.78 -84.18 -35.47
C GLU A 8 15.22 -83.05 -34.52
N LEU A 9 14.29 -82.18 -34.13
CA LEU A 9 14.58 -81.15 -33.12
C LEU A 9 14.91 -81.75 -31.75
N ALA A 10 14.26 -82.82 -31.36
CA ALA A 10 14.56 -83.54 -30.13
C ALA A 10 15.98 -84.09 -30.14
N TYR A 11 16.39 -84.80 -31.24
CA TYR A 11 17.74 -85.34 -31.35
C TYR A 11 18.84 -84.28 -31.46
N GLN A 12 18.53 -83.10 -32.01
CA GLN A 12 19.53 -82.03 -32.22
C GLN A 12 19.85 -81.26 -30.95
N TYR A 13 18.87 -81.07 -30.04
CA TYR A 13 19.00 -80.15 -28.95
C TYR A 13 18.82 -80.74 -27.54
N ALA A 14 18.37 -82.02 -27.42
CA ALA A 14 18.13 -82.66 -26.15
C ALA A 14 19.28 -83.57 -25.72
N THR A 15 19.71 -83.48 -24.47
CA THR A 15 20.68 -84.42 -23.87
C THR A 15 20.01 -85.71 -23.39
N ARG A 16 18.70 -85.69 -23.19
CA ARG A 16 17.87 -86.80 -22.82
C ARG A 16 16.53 -86.72 -23.56
N ILE A 17 16.11 -87.80 -24.17
CA ILE A 17 14.84 -87.87 -24.94
C ILE A 17 13.97 -88.96 -24.28
N VAL A 18 12.77 -88.51 -23.83
CA VAL A 18 11.75 -89.41 -23.31
C VAL A 18 10.59 -89.40 -24.30
N GLU A 19 10.38 -90.50 -24.99
CA GLU A 19 9.31 -90.68 -25.95
C GLU A 19 8.05 -91.17 -25.23
N LEU A 20 6.95 -90.44 -25.41
CA LEU A 20 5.64 -90.77 -24.83
C LEU A 20 4.67 -91.07 -25.92
N LYS A 21 3.98 -92.20 -25.78
CA LYS A 21 2.86 -92.58 -26.66
C LYS A 21 1.70 -93.04 -25.77
N ASP A 22 0.52 -92.50 -26.01
CA ASP A 22 -0.73 -92.83 -25.30
C ASP A 22 -0.61 -92.70 -23.74
N GLY A 23 0.18 -91.74 -23.24
CA GLY A 23 0.41 -91.52 -21.83
C GLY A 23 1.43 -92.43 -21.16
N VAL A 24 2.08 -93.32 -21.91
CA VAL A 24 3.10 -94.26 -21.43
C VAL A 24 4.46 -93.92 -22.04
N ILE A 25 5.53 -94.00 -21.27
CA ILE A 25 6.91 -93.85 -21.74
C ILE A 25 7.26 -95.09 -22.61
N ARG A 26 7.52 -94.82 -23.90
CA ARG A 26 7.89 -95.85 -24.85
C ARG A 26 9.41 -96.08 -24.91
N SER A 27 10.15 -95.01 -24.86
CA SER A 27 11.60 -95.08 -24.79
C SER A 27 12.15 -93.93 -23.98
N ASP A 28 13.26 -94.08 -23.31
CA ASP A 28 14.03 -93.13 -22.58
C ASP A 28 15.51 -93.29 -22.91
N SER A 29 16.15 -92.32 -23.48
CA SER A 29 17.55 -92.40 -23.95
C SER A 29 18.55 -92.48 -22.83
N ASP A 30 18.15 -92.08 -21.61
CA ASP A 30 18.99 -92.14 -20.40
C ASP A 30 18.10 -92.47 -19.20
N PRO A 31 17.62 -93.76 -19.06
CA PRO A 31 16.70 -94.13 -18.00
C PRO A 31 17.39 -94.01 -16.59
N PHE A 32 16.66 -93.45 -15.68
CA PHE A 32 17.13 -93.30 -14.29
C PHE A 32 17.07 -94.70 -13.61
N GLU A 33 18.25 -95.36 -13.42
CA GLU A 33 18.36 -96.51 -12.55
C GLU A 33 18.57 -96.08 -11.10
N PRO A 34 17.65 -96.38 -10.16
CA PRO A 34 17.84 -96.06 -8.77
C PRO A 34 18.94 -96.94 -8.17
N VAL A 35 20.08 -96.36 -7.90
CA VAL A 35 21.12 -97.00 -7.08
C VAL A 35 20.58 -97.12 -5.64
N GLN A 36 20.29 -98.33 -5.21
CA GLN A 36 19.95 -98.60 -3.79
C GLN A 36 21.18 -98.37 -2.93
N ASN A 37 21.40 -97.17 -2.48
CA ASN A 37 22.27 -96.89 -1.34
C ASN A 37 21.37 -96.31 -0.20
N GLU A 38 21.18 -97.15 0.78
CA GLU A 38 20.65 -96.80 2.08
C GLU A 38 21.59 -95.76 2.69
N THR A 39 21.00 -94.61 3.08
CA THR A 39 21.60 -93.42 3.72
C THR A 39 22.01 -92.27 2.80
N ALA A 40 21.17 -91.88 1.88
CA ALA A 40 21.30 -90.52 1.33
C ALA A 40 20.19 -89.63 1.91
N ALA A 41 20.56 -88.58 2.68
CA ALA A 41 19.65 -87.53 3.12
C ALA A 41 18.82 -87.02 1.93
N ALA A 42 17.50 -86.84 2.12
CA ALA A 42 16.59 -86.37 1.08
C ALA A 42 17.17 -85.10 0.43
N PRO A 43 17.19 -85.08 -0.92
CA PRO A 43 17.73 -83.89 -1.58
C PRO A 43 16.97 -82.64 -1.12
N VAL A 44 17.67 -81.74 -0.51
CA VAL A 44 17.15 -80.40 -0.20
C VAL A 44 16.69 -79.82 -1.53
N ARG A 45 15.37 -79.73 -1.75
CA ARG A 45 14.81 -78.99 -2.86
C ARG A 45 15.33 -77.57 -2.72
N LYS A 46 16.37 -77.17 -3.48
CA LYS A 46 16.67 -75.76 -3.73
C LYS A 46 15.41 -75.19 -4.33
N THR A 47 14.67 -74.46 -3.49
CA THR A 47 13.61 -73.58 -3.99
C THR A 47 14.27 -72.70 -5.04
N MET A 48 13.99 -72.95 -6.30
CA MET A 48 14.33 -71.98 -7.34
C MET A 48 13.77 -70.64 -6.86
N GLY A 49 14.68 -69.71 -6.59
CA GLY A 49 14.28 -68.39 -6.14
C GLY A 49 13.21 -67.84 -7.11
N ARG A 50 12.19 -67.23 -6.56
CA ARG A 50 11.16 -66.58 -7.39
C ARG A 50 11.87 -65.77 -8.47
N THR A 51 11.74 -66.14 -9.73
CA THR A 51 12.20 -65.34 -10.86
C THR A 51 11.45 -64.02 -10.82
N SER A 52 12.02 -63.02 -10.18
CA SER A 52 11.47 -61.67 -10.21
C SER A 52 12.19 -60.91 -11.32
N MET A 53 11.41 -60.44 -12.29
CA MET A 53 11.93 -59.52 -13.29
C MET A 53 12.32 -58.20 -12.59
N SER A 54 13.56 -57.73 -12.77
CA SER A 54 13.99 -56.46 -12.18
C SER A 54 13.16 -55.29 -12.77
N PHE A 55 12.99 -54.23 -11.99
CA PHE A 55 12.28 -53.03 -12.50
C PHE A 55 12.99 -52.44 -13.74
N GLY A 56 14.32 -52.46 -13.78
CA GLY A 56 15.12 -52.01 -14.93
C GLY A 56 14.83 -52.83 -16.20
N THR A 57 14.66 -54.16 -16.08
CA THR A 57 14.31 -55.03 -17.20
C THR A 57 12.88 -54.74 -17.70
N SER A 58 11.93 -54.46 -16.76
CA SER A 58 10.57 -54.08 -17.12
C SER A 58 10.54 -52.75 -17.87
N LEU A 59 11.35 -51.75 -17.41
CA LEU A 59 11.49 -50.45 -18.04
C LEU A 59 12.10 -50.56 -19.45
N ALA A 60 13.18 -51.36 -19.63
CA ALA A 60 13.84 -51.58 -20.92
C ALA A 60 12.92 -52.24 -21.94
N LEU A 61 12.16 -53.26 -21.50
CA LEU A 61 11.16 -53.91 -22.34
C LEU A 61 10.05 -52.93 -22.77
N SER A 62 9.54 -52.13 -21.84
CA SER A 62 8.51 -51.11 -22.11
C SER A 62 9.01 -50.06 -23.07
N LEU A 63 10.24 -49.54 -22.88
CA LEU A 63 10.85 -48.57 -23.79
C LEU A 63 11.03 -49.12 -25.21
N ASN A 64 11.47 -50.36 -25.37
CA ASN A 64 11.61 -50.99 -26.67
C ASN A 64 10.25 -51.16 -27.36
N ASN A 65 9.22 -51.57 -26.62
CA ASN A 65 7.85 -51.66 -27.11
C ASN A 65 7.29 -50.32 -27.60
N LEU A 66 7.50 -49.27 -26.84
CA LEU A 66 7.07 -47.89 -27.19
C LEU A 66 7.80 -47.37 -28.44
N ARG A 67 9.08 -47.77 -28.60
CA ARG A 67 9.90 -47.39 -29.76
C ARG A 67 9.44 -48.10 -31.06
N THR A 68 8.87 -49.29 -30.99
CA THR A 68 8.33 -50.00 -32.16
C THR A 68 7.02 -49.42 -32.66
N LYS A 69 6.18 -48.83 -31.77
CA LYS A 69 4.86 -48.23 -32.07
C LYS A 69 4.85 -46.72 -31.89
N LYS A 70 5.84 -46.00 -32.47
CA LYS A 70 6.09 -44.54 -32.23
C LYS A 70 4.85 -43.67 -32.43
N GLY A 71 4.04 -43.88 -33.47
CA GLY A 71 2.86 -43.07 -33.76
C GLY A 71 1.81 -43.13 -32.64
N ARG A 72 1.52 -44.33 -32.14
CA ARG A 72 0.56 -44.50 -31.04
C ARG A 72 1.09 -43.90 -29.77
N THR A 73 2.36 -44.14 -29.43
CA THR A 73 3.01 -43.57 -28.23
C THR A 73 2.94 -42.05 -28.24
N PHE A 74 3.25 -41.42 -29.38
CA PHE A 74 3.18 -39.97 -29.53
C PHE A 74 1.74 -39.45 -29.37
N LEU A 75 0.77 -40.05 -30.06
CA LEU A 75 -0.64 -39.65 -29.95
C LEU A 75 -1.18 -39.78 -28.52
N THR A 76 -0.82 -40.88 -27.85
CA THR A 76 -1.24 -41.07 -26.44
C THR A 76 -0.59 -40.05 -25.50
N ALA A 77 0.70 -39.77 -25.65
CA ALA A 77 1.42 -38.79 -24.88
C ALA A 77 0.89 -37.36 -25.18
N PHE A 78 0.60 -37.07 -26.45
CA PHE A 78 0.02 -35.78 -26.85
C PHE A 78 -1.39 -35.60 -26.28
N ALA A 79 -2.26 -36.59 -26.35
CA ALA A 79 -3.59 -36.52 -25.73
C ALA A 79 -3.50 -36.33 -24.21
N GLY A 80 -2.52 -36.97 -23.54
CA GLY A 80 -2.25 -36.76 -22.11
C GLY A 80 -1.67 -35.40 -21.78
N SER A 81 -0.93 -34.79 -22.73
CA SER A 81 -0.30 -33.49 -22.51
C SER A 81 -1.29 -32.31 -22.53
N ILE A 82 -2.47 -32.45 -23.15
CA ILE A 82 -3.44 -31.34 -23.27
C ILE A 82 -3.84 -30.79 -21.89
N GLY A 83 -4.14 -31.67 -20.92
CA GLY A 83 -4.46 -31.23 -19.56
C GLY A 83 -3.27 -30.58 -18.86
N ILE A 84 -2.05 -31.06 -19.11
CA ILE A 84 -0.82 -30.46 -18.54
C ILE A 84 -0.55 -29.10 -19.16
N ILE A 85 -0.73 -28.93 -20.48
CA ILE A 85 -0.62 -27.65 -21.18
C ILE A 85 -1.56 -26.61 -20.54
N GLY A 86 -2.82 -26.97 -20.29
CA GLY A 86 -3.81 -26.06 -19.70
C GLY A 86 -3.38 -25.56 -18.33
N ILE A 87 -2.95 -26.45 -17.42
CA ILE A 87 -2.45 -26.03 -16.10
C ILE A 87 -1.17 -25.20 -16.22
N ALA A 88 -0.23 -25.65 -17.05
CA ALA A 88 1.05 -24.97 -17.20
C ALA A 88 0.88 -23.55 -17.75
N LEU A 89 -0.05 -23.32 -18.68
CA LEU A 89 -0.39 -21.98 -19.17
C LEU A 89 -0.98 -21.10 -18.09
N ILE A 90 -1.96 -21.63 -17.32
CA ILE A 90 -2.55 -20.87 -16.21
C ILE A 90 -1.48 -20.52 -15.17
N MET A 91 -0.63 -21.48 -14.80
CA MET A 91 0.45 -21.25 -13.85
C MET A 91 1.49 -20.26 -14.41
N SER A 92 1.77 -20.28 -15.72
CA SER A 92 2.68 -19.33 -16.35
C SER A 92 2.14 -17.90 -16.29
N VAL A 93 0.87 -17.70 -16.66
CA VAL A 93 0.22 -16.39 -16.62
C VAL A 93 0.09 -15.91 -15.18
N SER A 94 -0.36 -16.78 -14.26
CA SER A 94 -0.50 -16.44 -12.84
C SER A 94 0.85 -16.07 -12.20
N ALA A 95 1.93 -16.79 -12.53
CA ALA A 95 3.26 -16.46 -12.04
C ALA A 95 3.74 -15.11 -12.58
N GLY A 96 3.48 -14.82 -13.87
CA GLY A 96 3.83 -13.52 -14.47
C GLY A 96 3.06 -12.36 -13.85
N VAL A 97 1.75 -12.54 -13.64
CA VAL A 97 0.92 -11.53 -12.98
C VAL A 97 1.36 -11.32 -11.53
N ASN A 98 1.66 -12.39 -10.79
CA ASN A 98 2.16 -12.25 -9.41
C ASN A 98 3.51 -11.51 -9.38
N THR A 99 4.44 -11.83 -10.29
CA THR A 99 5.72 -11.10 -10.38
C THR A 99 5.52 -9.62 -10.70
N TYR A 100 4.59 -9.29 -11.58
CA TYR A 100 4.23 -7.91 -11.89
C TYR A 100 3.64 -7.19 -10.67
N ILE A 101 2.75 -7.85 -9.92
CA ILE A 101 2.21 -7.31 -8.68
C ILE A 101 3.33 -7.11 -7.64
N ASP A 102 4.23 -8.07 -7.49
CA ASP A 102 5.37 -7.95 -6.57
C ASP A 102 6.28 -6.78 -6.96
N ASN A 103 6.47 -6.51 -8.25
CA ASN A 103 7.22 -5.34 -8.74
C ASN A 103 6.48 -4.05 -8.41
N ILE A 104 5.18 -3.93 -8.79
CA ILE A 104 4.36 -2.75 -8.41
C ILE A 104 4.35 -2.55 -6.90
N GLN A 105 4.24 -3.62 -6.12
CA GLN A 105 4.30 -3.53 -4.67
C GLN A 105 5.62 -2.96 -4.20
N ARG A 106 6.74 -3.40 -4.76
CA ARG A 106 8.09 -2.91 -4.41
C ARG A 106 8.26 -1.44 -4.78
N GLU A 107 7.84 -1.03 -5.96
CA GLU A 107 7.82 0.36 -6.43
C GLU A 107 6.95 1.22 -5.52
N THR A 108 5.73 0.75 -5.24
CA THR A 108 4.78 1.43 -4.35
C THR A 108 5.32 1.55 -2.91
N MET A 109 6.05 0.54 -2.39
CA MET A 109 6.62 0.60 -1.03
C MET A 109 7.66 1.70 -0.87
N THR A 110 8.42 1.99 -1.93
CA THR A 110 9.42 3.07 -1.93
C THR A 110 8.75 4.45 -1.93
N ALA A 111 7.58 4.57 -2.59
CA ALA A 111 6.81 5.81 -2.65
C ALA A 111 5.92 6.05 -1.42
N TYR A 112 5.37 4.98 -0.85
CA TYR A 112 4.37 5.06 0.22
C TYR A 112 4.87 4.32 1.47
N PRO A 113 5.55 5.03 2.38
CA PRO A 113 6.01 4.48 3.65
C PRO A 113 4.83 4.11 4.54
N ILE A 114 5.09 3.39 5.62
CA ILE A 114 4.17 3.30 6.75
C ILE A 114 4.18 4.67 7.43
N SER A 115 3.10 5.44 7.24
CA SER A 115 2.94 6.78 7.82
C SER A 115 2.16 6.70 9.11
N ILE A 116 2.72 7.26 10.16
CA ILE A 116 2.11 7.35 11.49
C ILE A 116 2.06 8.82 11.85
N ASP A 117 0.88 9.41 11.76
CA ASP A 117 0.64 10.82 12.05
C ASP A 117 0.22 11.02 13.50
N GLU A 118 0.47 12.19 14.05
CA GLU A 118 0.04 12.57 15.41
C GLU A 118 -1.48 12.41 15.57
N GLN A 119 -2.24 12.81 14.54
CA GLN A 119 -3.68 12.60 14.48
C GLN A 119 -4.00 11.65 13.31
N THR A 120 -4.66 10.55 13.59
CA THR A 120 -5.02 9.57 12.58
C THR A 120 -6.50 9.19 12.65
N PHE A 121 -7.05 8.76 11.49
CA PHE A 121 -8.40 8.21 11.43
C PHE A 121 -8.35 6.70 11.45
N ASP A 122 -9.04 6.08 12.38
CA ASP A 122 -9.26 4.63 12.36
C ASP A 122 -10.30 4.27 11.29
N LEU A 123 -9.82 4.11 10.05
CA LEU A 123 -10.65 3.74 8.91
C LEU A 123 -11.33 2.36 9.11
N THR A 124 -10.70 1.46 9.84
CA THR A 124 -11.22 0.11 10.10
C THR A 124 -12.44 0.20 11.00
N SER A 125 -12.37 0.99 12.07
CA SER A 125 -13.52 1.28 12.95
C SER A 125 -14.64 2.02 12.21
N MET A 126 -14.30 2.98 11.33
CA MET A 126 -15.28 3.67 10.48
C MET A 126 -15.99 2.73 9.52
N MET A 127 -15.27 1.86 8.82
CA MET A 127 -15.87 0.89 7.90
C MET A 127 -16.74 -0.14 8.62
N THR A 128 -16.32 -0.59 9.80
CA THR A 128 -17.08 -1.53 10.61
C THR A 128 -18.37 -0.89 11.13
N SER A 129 -18.29 0.32 11.65
CA SER A 129 -19.43 1.11 12.10
C SER A 129 -20.36 1.46 10.95
N GLY A 130 -19.82 1.81 9.77
CA GLY A 130 -20.58 2.07 8.55
C GLY A 130 -21.36 0.84 8.07
N ARG A 131 -20.77 -0.36 8.11
CA ARG A 131 -21.47 -1.62 7.79
C ARG A 131 -22.57 -1.94 8.78
N GLN A 132 -22.31 -1.80 10.09
CA GLN A 132 -23.33 -2.01 11.12
C GLN A 132 -24.51 -1.03 10.99
N ASN A 133 -24.23 0.23 10.64
CA ASN A 133 -25.24 1.23 10.39
C ASN A 133 -26.07 0.92 9.12
N ALA A 134 -25.42 0.47 8.04
CA ALA A 134 -26.09 0.06 6.81
C ALA A 134 -27.00 -1.17 7.03
N ASP A 135 -26.56 -2.15 7.81
CA ASP A 135 -27.36 -3.33 8.17
C ASP A 135 -28.58 -2.96 9.04
N ASN A 136 -28.49 -1.89 9.83
CA ASN A 136 -29.59 -1.40 10.64
C ASN A 136 -30.59 -0.55 9.82
N GLN A 137 -30.13 0.24 8.86
CA GLN A 137 -30.99 1.04 7.95
C GLN A 137 -31.87 0.17 7.04
N GLY A 138 -31.48 -1.06 6.77
CA GLY A 138 -32.25 -1.99 5.93
C GLY A 138 -33.42 -2.68 6.62
N LYS A 139 -33.64 -2.51 7.94
CA LYS A 139 -34.71 -3.18 8.68
C LYS A 139 -36.03 -2.48 8.43
N LYS A 140 -36.97 -3.17 7.75
CA LYS A 140 -38.32 -2.70 7.60
C LYS A 140 -39.06 -2.80 8.95
N HIS A 141 -39.48 -1.68 9.49
CA HIS A 141 -40.30 -1.61 10.67
C HIS A 141 -41.80 -1.86 10.32
N LYS A 142 -42.60 -2.27 11.30
CA LYS A 142 -44.04 -2.40 11.15
C LYS A 142 -44.66 -1.00 11.01
N SER A 143 -45.79 -0.91 10.29
CA SER A 143 -46.51 0.36 10.10
C SER A 143 -47.44 0.71 11.28
N ASP A 144 -47.02 0.44 12.52
CA ASP A 144 -47.79 0.58 13.74
C ASP A 144 -47.36 1.76 14.64
N ALA A 145 -46.15 2.28 14.41
CA ALA A 145 -45.58 3.38 15.18
C ALA A 145 -44.48 4.13 14.41
N ILE A 146 -44.03 5.26 14.93
CA ILE A 146 -42.82 5.97 14.48
C ILE A 146 -41.64 5.34 15.19
N TYR A 147 -40.67 4.86 14.41
CA TYR A 147 -39.41 4.30 14.92
C TYR A 147 -38.30 5.34 14.70
N PRO A 148 -37.76 5.96 15.76
CA PRO A 148 -36.69 6.93 15.63
C PRO A 148 -35.44 6.28 15.00
N ASP A 149 -34.86 6.96 14.01
CA ASP A 149 -33.60 6.57 13.39
C ASP A 149 -32.46 7.42 13.96
N ASP A 150 -31.49 6.80 14.59
CA ASP A 150 -30.32 7.42 15.20
C ASP A 150 -29.03 7.28 14.34
N ALA A 151 -29.16 6.75 13.12
CA ALA A 151 -28.01 6.45 12.25
C ALA A 151 -27.17 7.70 11.94
N ALA A 152 -27.78 8.85 11.73
CA ALA A 152 -27.09 10.10 11.48
C ALA A 152 -26.26 10.55 12.70
N ILE A 153 -26.84 10.45 13.91
CA ILE A 153 -26.16 10.83 15.16
C ILE A 153 -25.03 9.85 15.46
N LYS A 154 -25.29 8.55 15.30
CA LYS A 154 -24.24 7.51 15.46
C LYS A 154 -23.15 7.62 14.41
N GLY A 155 -23.47 7.99 13.17
CA GLY A 155 -22.52 8.26 12.11
C GLY A 155 -21.57 9.40 12.47
N THR A 156 -22.12 10.53 12.93
CA THR A 156 -21.35 11.67 13.38
C THR A 156 -20.51 11.33 14.62
N ALA A 157 -21.08 10.66 15.61
CA ALA A 157 -20.35 10.22 16.81
C ALA A 157 -19.21 9.25 16.45
N SER A 158 -19.42 8.31 15.50
CA SER A 158 -18.38 7.41 15.01
C SER A 158 -17.26 8.18 14.30
N MET A 159 -17.58 9.17 13.49
CA MET A 159 -16.56 10.03 12.84
C MET A 159 -15.69 10.75 13.87
N THR A 160 -16.32 11.37 14.88
CA THR A 160 -15.59 12.09 15.93
C THR A 160 -14.75 11.15 16.81
N SER A 161 -15.27 9.97 17.13
CA SER A 161 -14.57 8.99 17.98
C SER A 161 -13.50 8.19 17.22
N SER A 162 -13.46 8.27 15.88
CA SER A 162 -12.46 7.61 15.05
C SER A 162 -11.17 8.43 14.92
N ILE A 163 -11.15 9.67 15.42
CA ILE A 163 -9.93 10.47 15.50
C ILE A 163 -9.16 10.03 16.74
N THR A 164 -7.98 9.48 16.51
CA THR A 164 -7.07 9.03 17.56
C THR A 164 -5.82 9.90 17.55
N GLU A 165 -5.37 10.36 18.72
CA GLU A 165 -4.09 11.02 18.90
C GLU A 165 -3.03 10.00 19.27
N ASN A 166 -1.94 9.97 18.48
CA ASN A 166 -0.79 9.13 18.70
C ASN A 166 0.26 9.85 19.55
N ASN A 167 0.79 9.19 20.56
CA ASN A 167 1.95 9.70 21.31
C ASN A 167 3.24 9.40 20.52
N LEU A 168 3.51 10.22 19.49
CA LEU A 168 4.69 10.06 18.63
C LEU A 168 6.00 10.25 19.37
N SER A 169 6.01 11.01 20.47
CA SER A 169 7.19 11.15 21.33
C SER A 169 7.58 9.82 21.98
N ALA A 170 6.61 9.09 22.54
CA ALA A 170 6.87 7.77 23.12
C ALA A 170 7.30 6.76 22.06
N PHE A 171 6.67 6.80 20.89
CA PHE A 171 6.99 5.90 19.81
C PHE A 171 8.35 6.20 19.16
N LYS A 172 8.69 7.48 18.95
CA LYS A 172 10.03 7.90 18.51
C LYS A 172 11.12 7.37 19.44
N LYS A 173 10.94 7.50 20.75
CA LYS A 173 11.89 6.98 21.73
C LYS A 173 12.07 5.46 21.62
N TYR A 174 11.01 4.73 21.26
CA TYR A 174 11.08 3.29 20.99
C TYR A 174 11.86 3.01 19.70
N LEU A 175 11.61 3.78 18.63
CA LEU A 175 12.30 3.63 17.34
C LEU A 175 13.78 4.03 17.39
N ASP A 176 14.13 5.04 18.18
CA ASP A 176 15.52 5.49 18.38
C ASP A 176 16.38 4.44 19.14
N ASN A 177 15.73 3.49 19.80
CA ASN A 177 16.41 2.31 20.36
C ASN A 177 16.73 1.33 19.21
N LYS A 178 18.02 1.22 18.86
CA LYS A 178 18.50 0.36 17.77
C LYS A 178 18.16 -1.13 17.92
N ASP A 179 17.86 -1.57 19.15
CA ASP A 179 17.47 -2.94 19.44
C ASP A 179 15.95 -3.17 19.31
N SER A 180 15.18 -2.17 18.91
CA SER A 180 13.74 -2.34 18.66
C SER A 180 13.50 -3.30 17.49
N ASP A 181 12.46 -4.12 17.59
CA ASP A 181 12.14 -5.12 16.58
C ASP A 181 11.85 -4.49 15.20
N ILE A 182 11.28 -3.29 15.18
CA ILE A 182 11.00 -2.54 13.94
C ILE A 182 12.30 -2.25 13.17
N ASN A 183 13.38 -1.85 13.84
CA ASN A 183 14.63 -1.48 13.18
C ASN A 183 15.29 -2.59 12.35
N ARG A 184 14.88 -3.85 12.54
CA ARG A 184 15.37 -5.00 11.75
C ARG A 184 14.80 -5.04 10.34
N TYR A 185 13.64 -4.42 10.14
CA TYR A 185 12.87 -4.47 8.90
C TYR A 185 12.83 -3.13 8.17
N VAL A 186 13.47 -2.10 8.73
CA VAL A 186 13.57 -0.77 8.11
C VAL A 186 14.43 -0.84 6.86
N GLY A 187 13.89 -0.34 5.76
CA GLY A 187 14.54 -0.34 4.46
C GLY A 187 15.65 0.69 4.31
N SER A 188 16.19 0.76 3.11
CA SER A 188 17.36 1.60 2.78
C SER A 188 17.12 3.11 2.93
N ALA A 189 15.86 3.58 2.85
CA ALA A 189 15.47 4.98 3.07
C ALA A 189 15.33 5.34 4.56
N GLY A 190 15.32 4.36 5.46
CA GLY A 190 15.32 4.57 6.91
C GLY A 190 13.97 4.99 7.47
N ILE A 191 14.03 5.61 8.66
CA ILE A 191 12.89 6.24 9.31
C ILE A 191 13.05 7.75 9.14
N GLN A 192 12.01 8.40 8.63
CA GLN A 192 11.97 9.85 8.46
C GLN A 192 10.96 10.46 9.43
N TYR A 193 11.41 11.50 10.15
CA TYR A 193 10.59 12.27 11.07
C TYR A 193 10.22 13.59 10.42
N SER A 194 8.94 13.91 10.33
CA SER A 194 8.44 15.20 9.88
C SER A 194 8.06 16.07 11.07
N TYR A 195 8.22 17.38 10.91
CA TYR A 195 7.91 18.36 11.94
C TYR A 195 7.02 19.44 11.35
N ASP A 196 5.99 19.82 12.06
CA ASP A 196 5.06 20.87 11.65
C ASP A 196 5.67 22.27 11.92
N THR A 197 6.68 22.60 11.12
CA THR A 197 7.31 23.93 11.20
C THR A 197 6.43 24.99 10.57
N LYS A 198 6.21 26.08 11.28
CA LYS A 198 5.36 27.19 10.84
C LYS A 198 6.18 28.34 10.27
N PHE A 199 5.89 28.73 9.03
CA PHE A 199 6.55 29.83 8.34
C PHE A 199 5.71 30.35 7.18
N SER A 200 5.95 31.58 6.78
CA SER A 200 5.40 32.20 5.59
C SER A 200 6.50 32.50 4.58
N VAL A 201 6.19 32.42 3.30
CA VAL A 201 7.14 32.73 2.21
C VAL A 201 6.56 33.85 1.37
N PHE A 202 7.34 34.89 1.17
CA PHE A 202 6.95 36.10 0.45
C PHE A 202 7.79 36.30 -0.80
N SER A 203 7.18 36.87 -1.82
CA SER A 203 7.85 37.36 -3.01
C SER A 203 7.12 38.55 -3.58
N HIS A 204 7.75 39.27 -4.53
CA HIS A 204 7.07 40.28 -5.30
C HIS A 204 6.72 39.73 -6.68
N ASP A 205 5.50 39.94 -7.10
CA ASP A 205 5.05 39.61 -8.44
C ASP A 205 5.64 40.58 -9.51
N PRO A 206 5.42 40.35 -10.82
CA PRO A 206 5.92 41.25 -11.86
C PRO A 206 5.41 42.69 -11.78
N ASP A 207 4.28 42.94 -11.10
CA ASP A 207 3.72 44.27 -10.88
C ASP A 207 4.26 44.92 -9.61
N GLY A 208 5.10 44.25 -8.83
CA GLY A 208 5.65 44.69 -7.56
C GLY A 208 4.72 44.50 -6.37
N THR A 209 3.62 43.76 -6.52
CA THR A 209 2.72 43.40 -5.43
C THR A 209 3.35 42.36 -4.54
N LEU A 210 3.27 42.52 -3.22
CA LEU A 210 3.72 41.52 -2.26
C LEU A 210 2.74 40.34 -2.23
N VAL A 211 3.20 39.17 -2.54
CA VAL A 211 2.42 37.94 -2.51
C VAL A 211 3.00 36.99 -1.45
N ASN A 212 2.12 36.24 -0.81
CA ASN A 212 2.45 35.19 0.13
C ASN A 212 2.22 33.83 -0.56
N ALA A 213 3.12 32.87 -0.35
CA ALA A 213 3.01 31.53 -0.93
C ALA A 213 1.91 30.64 -0.29
N ASP A 214 1.03 31.20 0.50
CA ASP A 214 -0.22 30.58 0.93
C ASP A 214 -1.40 30.84 -0.06
N GLY A 215 -1.13 31.49 -1.18
CA GLY A 215 -2.09 31.81 -2.24
C GLY A 215 -2.91 33.06 -1.99
N VAL A 216 -2.51 33.92 -1.03
CA VAL A 216 -3.19 35.18 -0.69
C VAL A 216 -2.23 36.35 -0.83
N THR A 217 -2.66 37.48 -1.39
CA THR A 217 -1.90 38.73 -1.33
C THR A 217 -1.91 39.26 0.08
N VAL A 218 -0.75 39.72 0.57
CA VAL A 218 -0.65 40.34 1.91
C VAL A 218 -1.59 41.52 2.01
N GLY A 219 -2.33 41.61 3.10
CA GLY A 219 -3.35 42.67 3.33
C GLY A 219 -4.75 42.35 2.76
N ASN A 220 -4.92 41.30 2.05
CA ASN A 220 -6.25 40.84 1.63
C ASN A 220 -6.73 39.71 2.59
N THR A 221 -7.42 40.08 3.65
CA THR A 221 -7.86 39.20 4.75
C THR A 221 -9.00 38.23 4.37
N GLY A 222 -9.19 37.93 3.07
CA GLY A 222 -10.15 36.93 2.64
C GLY A 222 -9.66 35.52 2.99
N THR A 223 -10.36 34.84 3.90
CA THR A 223 -10.18 33.38 4.08
C THR A 223 -10.29 32.69 2.73
N LYS A 224 -9.34 31.79 2.39
CA LYS A 224 -9.45 30.97 1.19
C LYS A 224 -10.86 30.38 1.12
N SER A 225 -11.58 30.68 0.05
CA SER A 225 -12.90 30.10 -0.14
C SER A 225 -12.78 28.60 -0.44
N MET A 226 -13.87 27.86 -0.25
CA MET A 226 -13.89 26.45 -0.66
C MET A 226 -13.54 26.26 -2.15
N ALA A 227 -13.85 27.28 -2.98
CA ALA A 227 -13.47 27.31 -4.37
C ALA A 227 -11.97 27.49 -4.58
N ASP A 228 -11.30 28.29 -3.77
CA ASP A 228 -9.84 28.47 -3.78
C ASP A 228 -9.14 27.15 -3.41
N GLN A 229 -9.64 26.46 -2.40
CA GLN A 229 -9.10 25.16 -1.96
C GLN A 229 -9.34 24.04 -2.98
N MET A 230 -10.42 24.09 -3.74
CA MET A 230 -10.66 23.20 -4.87
C MET A 230 -9.78 23.51 -6.06
N ALA A 231 -9.54 24.80 -6.35
CA ALA A 231 -8.76 25.24 -7.49
C ALA A 231 -7.25 24.97 -7.30
N ASP A 232 -6.73 25.07 -6.08
CA ASP A 232 -5.33 24.81 -5.78
C ASP A 232 -5.01 23.32 -5.57
N GLY A 233 -6.03 22.44 -5.63
CA GLY A 233 -5.87 21.01 -5.48
C GLY A 233 -5.56 20.55 -4.04
N SER A 234 -5.56 21.47 -3.07
CA SER A 234 -5.28 21.12 -1.66
C SER A 234 -6.29 20.11 -1.09
N LEU A 235 -7.53 20.14 -1.60
CA LEU A 235 -8.57 19.14 -1.31
C LEU A 235 -8.34 17.77 -1.96
N MET A 236 -7.51 17.69 -2.99
CA MET A 236 -7.32 16.49 -3.82
C MET A 236 -5.89 15.97 -3.82
N SER A 237 -4.95 16.67 -3.13
CA SER A 237 -3.56 16.22 -3.09
C SER A 237 -3.47 14.89 -2.33
N ALA A 238 -2.79 13.95 -2.95
CA ALA A 238 -2.65 12.58 -2.47
C ALA A 238 -1.72 12.45 -1.23
N ASP A 239 -1.17 13.55 -0.75
CA ASP A 239 -0.37 13.55 0.47
C ASP A 239 -1.27 13.38 1.69
N SER A 240 -1.12 12.26 2.39
CA SER A 240 -1.98 11.87 3.50
C SER A 240 -2.00 12.90 4.63
N SER A 241 -0.91 13.62 4.85
CA SER A 241 -0.81 14.64 5.90
C SER A 241 -1.66 15.87 5.56
N THR A 242 -1.57 16.39 4.33
CA THR A 242 -2.35 17.54 3.86
C THR A 242 -3.84 17.21 3.76
N PHE A 243 -4.20 16.00 3.28
CA PHE A 243 -5.59 15.55 3.24
C PHE A 243 -6.19 15.43 4.65
N THR A 244 -5.42 14.93 5.61
CA THR A 244 -5.84 14.80 7.02
C THR A 244 -5.99 16.15 7.68
N SER A 245 -5.04 17.08 7.50
CA SER A 245 -5.08 18.41 8.09
C SER A 245 -6.22 19.28 7.52
N THR A 246 -6.43 19.27 6.21
CA THR A 246 -7.52 19.99 5.56
C THR A 246 -8.90 19.46 5.99
N ARG A 247 -9.04 18.13 6.06
CA ARG A 247 -10.28 17.50 6.52
C ARG A 247 -10.51 17.71 8.01
N MET A 248 -9.45 17.76 8.81
CA MET A 248 -9.50 18.09 10.23
C MET A 248 -9.92 19.55 10.44
N SER A 249 -9.35 20.49 9.69
CA SER A 249 -9.79 21.90 9.68
C SER A 249 -11.28 22.05 9.38
N MET A 250 -11.79 21.29 8.40
CA MET A 250 -13.22 21.28 8.07
C MET A 250 -14.10 20.74 9.21
N LEU A 251 -13.63 19.69 9.90
CA LEU A 251 -14.37 19.05 10.99
C LEU A 251 -14.30 19.84 12.30
N THR A 252 -13.16 20.46 12.58
CA THR A 252 -12.94 21.19 13.85
C THR A 252 -13.24 22.68 13.73
N GLY A 253 -13.39 23.21 12.51
CA GLY A 253 -13.56 24.65 12.27
C GLY A 253 -12.32 25.48 12.60
N LYS A 254 -11.18 24.85 12.92
CA LYS A 254 -9.89 25.51 13.16
C LYS A 254 -9.06 25.43 11.88
N THR A 255 -8.92 26.53 11.20
CA THR A 255 -7.90 26.73 10.15
C THR A 255 -6.63 27.18 10.85
N ASP A 256 -5.54 26.43 10.70
CA ASP A 256 -4.23 26.89 11.18
C ASP A 256 -3.70 27.92 10.17
N GLN A 257 -3.94 29.20 10.45
CA GLN A 257 -3.55 30.31 9.57
C GLN A 257 -2.03 30.48 9.44
N ASN A 258 -1.27 29.81 10.30
CA ASN A 258 0.18 29.93 10.38
C ASN A 258 0.92 28.66 9.88
N ALA A 259 0.21 27.70 9.29
CA ALA A 259 0.84 26.50 8.71
C ALA A 259 1.81 26.86 7.57
N ALA A 260 2.82 26.03 7.36
CA ALA A 260 3.70 26.17 6.20
C ALA A 260 2.89 26.12 4.88
N PRO A 261 3.31 26.86 3.83
CA PRO A 261 2.63 26.83 2.54
C PRO A 261 2.56 25.40 1.97
N SER A 262 1.40 25.00 1.48
CA SER A 262 1.16 23.66 0.94
C SER A 262 2.01 23.32 -0.31
N SER A 263 2.56 24.35 -0.95
CA SER A 263 3.48 24.20 -2.09
C SER A 263 4.93 23.96 -1.69
N PHE A 264 5.26 23.96 -0.37
CA PHE A 264 6.62 23.76 0.13
C PHE A 264 6.76 22.38 0.78
N HIS A 265 7.68 21.56 0.25
CA HIS A 265 7.89 20.19 0.70
C HIS A 265 9.33 19.97 1.16
N GLU A 266 9.52 19.29 2.27
CA GLU A 266 10.85 18.90 2.70
C GLU A 266 11.37 17.76 1.80
N ILE A 267 12.55 17.96 1.21
CA ILE A 267 13.24 16.90 0.45
C ILE A 267 13.76 15.86 1.45
N MET A 268 13.40 14.60 1.22
CA MET A 268 13.85 13.49 2.05
C MET A 268 15.38 13.38 2.02
N PRO A 269 16.06 13.52 3.18
CA PRO A 269 17.50 13.33 3.27
C PRO A 269 17.89 11.85 3.17
N SER A 270 19.19 11.57 3.12
CA SER A 270 19.68 10.19 3.28
C SER A 270 19.32 9.64 4.67
N ALA A 271 19.15 8.31 4.78
CA ALA A 271 18.81 7.62 6.03
C ALA A 271 19.79 7.94 7.19
N ASP A 272 21.07 8.21 6.89
CA ASP A 272 22.09 8.61 7.86
C ASP A 272 22.13 10.13 8.10
N GLY A 273 21.25 10.92 7.49
CA GLY A 273 21.14 12.37 7.63
C GLY A 273 22.30 13.18 7.07
N LYS A 274 23.29 12.55 6.39
CA LYS A 274 24.51 13.24 5.92
C LYS A 274 24.34 13.96 4.60
N LYS A 275 23.40 13.52 3.76
CA LYS A 275 23.11 14.13 2.47
C LYS A 275 21.74 14.79 2.52
N ASN A 276 21.63 16.00 1.98
CA ASN A 276 20.37 16.73 1.89
C ASN A 276 19.34 16.06 0.99
N VAL A 277 19.79 15.27 0.02
CA VAL A 277 18.95 14.54 -0.92
C VAL A 277 19.22 13.05 -0.75
N GLY A 278 18.20 12.30 -0.36
CA GLY A 278 18.25 10.86 -0.20
C GLY A 278 18.30 10.13 -1.54
N LYS A 279 18.73 8.87 -1.50
CA LYS A 279 18.88 8.05 -2.72
C LYS A 279 17.53 7.86 -3.43
N VAL A 280 16.46 7.66 -2.68
CA VAL A 280 15.09 7.52 -3.24
C VAL A 280 14.70 8.74 -4.07
N ILE A 281 15.09 9.94 -3.65
CA ILE A 281 14.83 11.17 -4.42
C ILE A 281 15.75 11.25 -5.64
N SER A 282 17.05 11.04 -5.44
CA SER A 282 18.04 11.18 -6.54
C SER A 282 17.90 10.13 -7.64
N ASP A 283 17.34 8.96 -7.33
CA ASP A 283 17.12 7.89 -8.30
C ASP A 283 15.83 8.10 -9.11
N ASN A 284 14.84 8.78 -8.54
CA ASN A 284 13.52 8.99 -9.15
C ASN A 284 13.32 10.38 -9.76
N TYR A 285 14.24 11.32 -9.53
CA TYR A 285 14.17 12.69 -10.06
C TYR A 285 15.43 13.09 -10.77
N GLU A 286 15.27 13.77 -11.89
CA GLU A 286 16.39 14.38 -12.65
C GLU A 286 16.40 15.90 -12.47
N VAL A 287 17.61 16.46 -12.51
CA VAL A 287 17.81 17.92 -12.55
C VAL A 287 17.70 18.38 -14.00
N VAL A 288 16.65 19.14 -14.31
CA VAL A 288 16.41 19.68 -15.64
C VAL A 288 17.30 20.90 -15.87
N GLU A 289 17.45 21.75 -14.86
CA GLU A 289 18.27 22.98 -14.90
C GLU A 289 18.85 23.23 -13.51
N GLY A 290 20.10 23.73 -13.44
CA GLY A 290 20.76 24.09 -12.19
C GLY A 290 21.31 22.91 -11.38
N SER A 291 21.04 22.80 -10.09
CA SER A 291 21.56 21.75 -9.20
C SER A 291 20.64 21.47 -8.01
N TRP A 292 20.82 20.30 -7.37
CA TRP A 292 20.22 20.02 -6.08
C TRP A 292 20.72 21.00 -5.00
N PRO A 293 19.87 21.32 -3.96
CA PRO A 293 20.22 22.23 -2.89
C PRO A 293 21.31 21.63 -1.99
N LYS A 294 22.31 22.46 -1.66
CA LYS A 294 23.45 22.07 -0.83
C LYS A 294 23.38 22.67 0.58
N ASN A 295 22.68 23.80 0.71
CA ASN A 295 22.60 24.59 1.93
C ASN A 295 21.14 24.79 2.35
N LYS A 296 20.94 25.21 3.62
CA LYS A 296 19.61 25.52 4.17
C LYS A 296 18.86 26.64 3.42
N ASN A 297 19.58 27.52 2.74
CA ASN A 297 19.03 28.67 2.03
C ASN A 297 18.80 28.39 0.53
N GLU A 298 19.00 27.16 0.09
CA GLU A 298 18.82 26.74 -1.28
C GLU A 298 17.58 25.85 -1.39
N VAL A 299 16.78 26.09 -2.44
CA VAL A 299 15.57 25.33 -2.73
C VAL A 299 15.55 24.96 -4.21
N VAL A 300 14.75 23.98 -4.56
CA VAL A 300 14.51 23.58 -5.96
C VAL A 300 13.03 23.68 -6.30
N LEU A 301 12.73 23.99 -7.55
CA LEU A 301 11.38 23.88 -8.07
C LEU A 301 11.17 22.43 -8.54
N VAL A 302 10.13 21.79 -8.06
CA VAL A 302 9.73 20.42 -8.41
C VAL A 302 8.57 20.50 -9.38
N LEU A 303 8.76 19.98 -10.59
CA LEU A 303 7.72 19.87 -11.60
C LEU A 303 7.09 18.48 -11.56
N ASP A 304 5.94 18.32 -12.17
CA ASP A 304 5.33 17.01 -12.40
C ASP A 304 6.02 16.25 -13.58
N GLU A 305 5.57 15.04 -13.86
CA GLU A 305 6.07 14.21 -14.96
C GLU A 305 5.87 14.86 -16.35
N ASN A 306 4.86 15.75 -16.49
CA ASN A 306 4.54 16.48 -17.70
C ASN A 306 5.29 17.82 -17.82
N ASN A 307 6.27 18.04 -16.95
CA ASN A 307 7.04 19.30 -16.90
C ASN A 307 6.16 20.50 -16.55
N SER A 308 5.12 20.29 -15.72
CA SER A 308 4.12 21.28 -15.35
C SER A 308 4.19 21.62 -13.86
N LEU A 309 3.71 22.80 -13.53
CA LEU A 309 3.51 23.28 -12.16
C LEU A 309 2.07 23.82 -12.07
N SER A 310 1.44 23.67 -10.92
CA SER A 310 0.10 24.21 -10.73
C SER A 310 0.07 25.71 -10.99
N LEU A 311 -0.96 26.18 -11.70
CA LEU A 311 -1.09 27.61 -12.00
C LEU A 311 -1.21 28.43 -10.72
N THR A 312 -1.83 27.88 -9.68
CA THR A 312 -1.91 28.50 -8.34
C THR A 312 -0.52 28.70 -7.75
N THR A 313 0.32 27.67 -7.75
CA THR A 313 1.71 27.77 -7.28
C THR A 313 2.52 28.80 -8.07
N VAL A 314 2.28 28.92 -9.38
CA VAL A 314 2.93 29.95 -10.20
C VAL A 314 2.60 31.38 -9.70
N TYR A 315 1.35 31.63 -9.30
CA TYR A 315 0.94 32.91 -8.72
C TYR A 315 1.48 33.08 -7.30
N GLU A 316 1.43 32.06 -6.47
CA GLU A 316 1.94 32.03 -5.10
C GLU A 316 3.43 32.36 -5.03
N LEU A 317 4.21 31.88 -5.98
CA LEU A 317 5.64 32.19 -6.09
C LEU A 317 5.92 33.55 -6.74
N GLY A 318 4.88 34.34 -7.10
CA GLY A 318 5.00 35.63 -7.75
C GLY A 318 5.61 35.55 -9.14
N LEU A 319 5.47 34.45 -9.85
CA LEU A 319 5.95 34.29 -11.22
C LEU A 319 5.01 34.95 -12.23
N LYS A 320 3.75 35.19 -11.82
CA LYS A 320 2.72 35.94 -12.55
C LYS A 320 2.03 36.94 -11.63
N SER A 321 1.29 37.88 -12.23
CA SER A 321 0.63 38.97 -11.50
C SER A 321 -0.50 38.47 -10.60
N ALA A 322 -0.48 38.87 -9.34
CA ALA A 322 -1.55 38.58 -8.39
C ALA A 322 -2.90 39.15 -8.82
N SER A 323 -2.91 40.27 -9.58
CA SER A 323 -4.14 40.85 -10.11
C SER A 323 -4.84 39.93 -11.13
N GLU A 324 -4.09 39.17 -11.92
CA GLU A 324 -4.65 38.16 -12.82
C GLU A 324 -5.31 37.02 -12.06
N TYR A 325 -4.65 36.54 -10.96
CA TYR A 325 -5.20 35.52 -10.10
C TYR A 325 -6.53 35.96 -9.46
N HIS A 326 -6.58 37.17 -8.89
CA HIS A 326 -7.80 37.69 -8.30
C HIS A 326 -8.94 37.84 -9.30
N ASN A 327 -8.64 38.30 -10.51
CA ASN A 327 -9.64 38.41 -11.58
C ASN A 327 -10.18 37.01 -11.96
N MET A 328 -9.33 36.01 -12.07
CA MET A 328 -9.69 34.62 -12.33
C MET A 328 -10.61 34.08 -11.23
N MET A 329 -10.24 34.29 -9.96
CA MET A 329 -11.04 33.83 -8.82
C MET A 329 -12.38 34.52 -8.72
N ASN A 330 -12.46 35.83 -9.05
CA ASN A 330 -13.72 36.56 -9.14
C ASN A 330 -14.63 36.01 -10.23
N GLN A 331 -14.09 35.66 -11.41
CA GLN A 331 -14.85 35.03 -12.48
C GLN A 331 -15.39 33.65 -12.02
N LEU A 332 -14.55 32.84 -11.36
CA LEU A 332 -14.93 31.53 -10.81
C LEU A 332 -16.11 31.67 -9.83
N ASN A 333 -15.98 32.60 -8.87
CA ASN A 333 -17.01 32.85 -7.84
C ASN A 333 -18.33 33.42 -8.42
N SER A 334 -18.25 34.14 -9.55
CA SER A 334 -19.42 34.68 -10.24
C SER A 334 -20.09 33.66 -11.18
N GLY A 335 -19.46 32.49 -11.40
CA GLY A 335 -19.92 31.47 -12.34
C GLY A 335 -19.70 31.85 -13.82
N ASP A 336 -18.78 32.78 -14.07
CA ASP A 336 -18.41 33.21 -15.43
C ASP A 336 -17.37 32.26 -16.05
N ASP A 337 -17.20 32.34 -17.39
CA ASP A 337 -16.15 31.60 -18.08
C ASP A 337 -14.74 32.08 -17.62
N VAL A 338 -14.00 31.21 -16.99
CA VAL A 338 -12.65 31.54 -16.48
C VAL A 338 -11.62 31.47 -17.62
N LYS A 339 -10.90 32.58 -17.84
CA LYS A 339 -9.79 32.62 -18.78
C LYS A 339 -8.47 32.52 -18.04
N THR A 340 -7.71 31.48 -18.38
CA THR A 340 -6.38 31.24 -17.80
C THR A 340 -5.28 31.57 -18.79
N ASP A 341 -4.20 32.20 -18.35
CA ASP A 341 -2.97 32.36 -19.12
C ASP A 341 -1.99 31.23 -18.78
N THR A 342 -1.86 30.27 -19.71
CA THR A 342 -0.98 29.09 -19.57
C THR A 342 0.28 29.22 -20.43
N LYS A 343 0.76 30.45 -20.69
CA LYS A 343 2.02 30.66 -21.39
C LYS A 343 3.18 30.05 -20.59
N LYS A 344 4.11 29.43 -21.31
CA LYS A 344 5.32 28.86 -20.71
C LYS A 344 6.13 29.93 -19.97
N ILE A 345 6.78 29.51 -18.90
CA ILE A 345 7.77 30.26 -18.13
C ILE A 345 9.14 29.62 -18.43
N ASP A 346 10.11 30.40 -18.82
CA ASP A 346 11.43 29.87 -19.11
C ASP A 346 12.19 29.62 -17.79
N TYR A 347 13.02 28.56 -17.72
CA TYR A 347 13.73 28.20 -16.50
C TYR A 347 14.66 29.33 -16.02
N SER A 348 15.20 30.15 -16.92
CA SER A 348 16.00 31.33 -16.60
C SER A 348 15.27 32.36 -15.76
N ASP A 349 13.94 32.40 -15.84
CA ASP A 349 13.13 33.38 -15.07
C ASP A 349 12.85 32.90 -13.64
N VAL A 350 13.14 31.62 -13.37
CA VAL A 350 12.95 30.94 -12.09
C VAL A 350 14.28 30.73 -11.34
N ILE A 351 15.32 30.29 -12.07
CA ILE A 351 16.65 30.06 -11.48
C ILE A 351 17.21 31.39 -10.95
N ASP A 352 17.89 31.32 -9.81
CA ASP A 352 18.47 32.44 -9.08
C ASP A 352 17.44 33.41 -8.44
N ARG A 353 16.14 33.16 -8.62
CA ARG A 353 15.08 33.91 -7.93
C ARG A 353 15.20 33.66 -6.43
N THR A 354 15.03 34.72 -5.65
CA THR A 354 15.06 34.66 -4.19
C THR A 354 13.67 34.88 -3.62
N LEU A 355 13.25 33.94 -2.79
CA LEU A 355 12.04 34.03 -1.99
C LEU A 355 12.42 34.44 -0.57
N LYS A 356 11.55 35.15 0.13
CA LYS A 356 11.74 35.63 1.49
C LYS A 356 10.93 34.80 2.46
N LEU A 357 11.58 33.94 3.25
CA LEU A 357 10.92 33.16 4.28
C LEU A 357 10.98 33.90 5.61
N LEU A 358 9.84 34.03 6.29
CA LEU A 358 9.72 34.50 7.66
C LEU A 358 9.20 33.39 8.54
N PRO A 359 9.97 32.93 9.56
CA PRO A 359 9.44 32.05 10.60
C PRO A 359 8.27 32.73 11.32
N THR A 360 7.28 31.96 11.75
CA THR A 360 6.10 32.54 12.39
C THR A 360 6.41 33.32 13.66
N CYS A 361 7.39 32.88 14.46
CA CYS A 361 7.85 33.61 15.64
C CYS A 361 8.34 35.04 15.34
N ASP A 362 8.86 35.27 14.13
CA ASP A 362 9.37 36.57 13.69
C ASP A 362 8.29 37.49 13.09
N GLN A 363 7.07 36.97 12.90
CA GLN A 363 5.91 37.75 12.45
C GLN A 363 5.13 38.40 13.61
N TYR A 364 5.69 38.34 14.80
CA TYR A 364 5.19 39.05 15.96
C TYR A 364 6.09 40.23 16.31
N VAL A 365 5.49 41.36 16.61
CA VAL A 365 6.18 42.59 16.98
C VAL A 365 5.67 43.08 18.33
N LYS A 366 6.60 43.49 19.21
CA LYS A 366 6.24 43.99 20.53
C LYS A 366 5.69 45.42 20.41
N GLY A 367 4.47 45.64 20.86
CA GLY A 367 3.81 46.91 20.85
C GLY A 367 4.24 47.81 22.03
N ASP A 368 3.85 49.08 22.00
CA ASP A 368 4.15 50.08 23.07
C ASP A 368 3.52 49.71 24.43
N ASN A 369 2.48 48.86 24.41
CA ASN A 369 1.83 48.33 25.62
C ASN A 369 2.59 47.13 26.23
N GLY A 370 3.70 46.73 25.67
CA GLY A 370 4.52 45.62 26.14
C GLY A 370 4.06 44.25 25.69
N HIS A 371 2.91 44.11 25.00
CA HIS A 371 2.39 42.87 24.48
C HIS A 371 2.82 42.64 23.02
N TRP A 372 2.90 41.37 22.65
CA TRP A 372 3.21 40.98 21.27
C TRP A 372 1.97 40.99 20.38
N LYS A 373 2.13 41.46 19.15
CA LYS A 373 1.08 41.53 18.16
C LYS A 373 1.51 40.82 16.89
N TYR A 374 0.65 39.92 16.34
CA TYR A 374 0.83 39.35 15.02
C TYR A 374 0.67 40.45 13.95
N VAL A 375 1.58 40.45 12.99
CA VAL A 375 1.63 41.47 11.92
C VAL A 375 1.64 40.83 10.51
N GLY A 376 1.31 39.53 10.40
CA GLY A 376 1.34 38.77 9.11
C GLY A 376 0.41 39.35 8.06
N ASP A 377 -0.64 40.06 8.44
CA ASP A 377 -1.62 40.69 7.53
C ASP A 377 -1.30 42.17 7.22
N ASP A 378 -0.27 42.73 7.82
CA ASP A 378 0.13 44.12 7.64
C ASP A 378 1.25 44.26 6.62
N VAL A 379 0.92 44.73 5.42
CA VAL A 379 1.84 44.85 4.29
C VAL A 379 3.09 45.66 4.60
N ASP A 380 2.94 46.77 5.32
CA ASP A 380 4.07 47.68 5.66
C ASP A 380 5.01 47.02 6.67
N GLN A 381 4.44 46.33 7.66
CA GLN A 381 5.21 45.61 8.67
C GLN A 381 5.93 44.39 8.06
N ILE A 382 5.24 43.63 7.21
CA ILE A 382 5.83 42.50 6.53
C ILE A 382 6.95 42.95 5.59
N ASN A 383 6.76 44.02 4.81
CA ASN A 383 7.84 44.56 3.97
C ASN A 383 9.07 44.96 4.82
N ALA A 384 8.87 45.58 5.97
CA ALA A 384 9.98 45.91 6.86
C ALA A 384 10.69 44.65 7.41
N LEU A 385 9.94 43.58 7.70
CA LEU A 385 10.48 42.34 8.23
C LEU A 385 11.23 41.55 7.15
N ILE A 386 10.72 41.45 5.92
CA ILE A 386 11.38 40.73 4.81
C ILE A 386 12.66 41.41 4.31
N ASP A 387 12.80 42.71 4.56
CA ASP A 387 14.00 43.47 4.24
C ASP A 387 15.01 43.50 5.41
N SER A 388 14.65 42.96 6.55
CA SER A 388 15.52 42.84 7.73
C SER A 388 16.31 41.52 7.74
N ASP A 389 17.14 41.34 8.78
CA ASP A 389 17.87 40.08 9.06
C ASP A 389 16.96 38.98 9.63
N LYS A 390 15.71 39.27 9.88
CA LYS A 390 14.69 38.28 10.29
C LYS A 390 14.31 37.36 9.13
N ALA A 391 14.35 37.84 7.89
CA ALA A 391 14.03 37.04 6.73
C ALA A 391 15.15 36.10 6.32
N ILE A 392 14.80 34.83 6.04
CA ILE A 392 15.68 33.86 5.44
C ILE A 392 15.52 33.95 3.92
N ASN A 393 16.62 34.27 3.22
CA ASN A 393 16.60 34.34 1.76
C ASN A 393 16.73 32.93 1.20
N LEU A 394 15.68 32.42 0.55
CA LEU A 394 15.67 31.15 -0.14
C LEU A 394 15.94 31.36 -1.61
N LYS A 395 17.04 30.80 -2.12
CA LYS A 395 17.42 30.89 -3.51
C LYS A 395 17.01 29.63 -4.27
N ILE A 396 16.28 29.77 -5.37
CA ILE A 396 15.96 28.65 -6.27
C ILE A 396 17.21 28.32 -7.08
N VAL A 397 17.85 27.17 -6.78
CA VAL A 397 19.13 26.76 -7.39
C VAL A 397 18.97 25.69 -8.47
N GLY A 398 17.79 25.13 -8.61
CA GLY A 398 17.54 24.11 -9.63
C GLY A 398 16.06 23.90 -9.89
N VAL A 399 15.79 23.25 -11.02
CA VAL A 399 14.49 22.72 -11.41
C VAL A 399 14.65 21.23 -11.60
N VAL A 400 13.78 20.47 -10.96
CA VAL A 400 13.80 19.01 -10.96
C VAL A 400 12.44 18.46 -11.38
N LYS A 401 12.44 17.28 -11.97
CA LYS A 401 11.21 16.56 -12.31
C LYS A 401 11.41 15.05 -12.14
N PRO A 402 10.34 14.25 -12.06
CA PRO A 402 10.45 12.80 -12.12
C PRO A 402 11.16 12.34 -13.41
N VAL A 403 11.97 11.27 -13.33
CA VAL A 403 12.50 10.59 -14.52
C VAL A 403 11.36 9.90 -15.27
N GLU A 404 11.53 9.62 -16.57
CA GLU A 404 10.45 9.12 -17.45
C GLU A 404 9.81 7.82 -16.96
N ASP A 405 10.60 6.94 -16.33
CA ASP A 405 10.15 5.67 -15.74
C ASP A 405 10.41 5.67 -14.22
N ALA A 406 10.06 6.74 -13.52
CA ALA A 406 10.26 6.82 -12.08
C ALA A 406 9.45 5.73 -11.36
N ASP A 407 10.13 4.91 -10.55
CA ASP A 407 9.48 3.91 -9.70
C ASP A 407 8.53 4.56 -8.68
N ALA A 408 8.85 5.81 -8.27
CA ALA A 408 8.09 6.55 -7.26
C ALA A 408 8.27 8.06 -7.43
N THR A 409 7.23 8.82 -7.10
CA THR A 409 7.25 10.28 -7.08
C THR A 409 6.93 10.83 -5.67
N PRO A 410 7.83 10.60 -4.68
CA PRO A 410 7.56 10.97 -3.28
C PRO A 410 7.57 12.49 -3.02
N LEU A 411 8.02 13.33 -3.95
CA LEU A 411 7.93 14.78 -3.88
C LEU A 411 6.77 15.26 -4.72
N SER A 412 5.86 15.99 -4.12
CA SER A 412 4.80 16.71 -4.85
C SER A 412 5.39 17.88 -5.62
N SER A 413 4.71 18.31 -6.70
CA SER A 413 5.11 19.51 -7.45
C SER A 413 4.99 20.76 -6.57
N GLY A 414 5.99 21.65 -6.64
CA GLY A 414 6.09 22.83 -5.76
C GLY A 414 7.55 23.21 -5.50
N VAL A 415 7.87 23.59 -4.29
CA VAL A 415 9.20 24.00 -3.86
C VAL A 415 9.77 22.98 -2.89
N GLY A 416 10.87 22.35 -3.27
CA GLY A 416 11.60 21.41 -2.42
C GLY A 416 12.68 22.12 -1.60
N TYR A 417 12.64 21.96 -0.25
CA TYR A 417 13.63 22.50 0.67
C TYR A 417 14.32 21.41 1.50
N THR A 418 15.45 21.74 2.13
CA THR A 418 16.26 20.74 2.84
C THR A 418 15.88 20.60 4.31
N ARG A 419 16.13 19.45 4.94
CA ARG A 419 16.06 19.23 6.39
C ARG A 419 16.89 20.23 7.18
N ALA A 420 17.96 20.79 6.60
CA ALA A 420 18.76 21.80 7.22
C ALA A 420 17.97 23.11 7.45
N LEU A 421 17.00 23.43 6.56
CA LEU A 421 16.08 24.55 6.77
C LEU A 421 15.10 24.24 7.90
N THR A 422 14.51 23.06 7.96
CA THR A 422 13.65 22.63 9.07
C THR A 422 14.36 22.81 10.41
N ASN A 423 15.61 22.35 10.52
CA ASN A 423 16.38 22.49 11.75
C ASN A 423 16.62 23.95 12.12
N GLU A 424 16.90 24.82 11.15
CA GLU A 424 17.05 26.25 11.37
C GLU A 424 15.77 26.90 11.88
N LEU A 425 14.60 26.54 11.32
CA LEU A 425 13.31 27.05 11.74
C LEU A 425 12.99 26.64 13.18
N VAL A 426 13.27 25.38 13.54
CA VAL A 426 13.10 24.89 14.91
C VAL A 426 14.02 25.64 15.89
N ASP A 427 15.32 25.73 15.59
CA ASP A 427 16.29 26.45 16.45
C ASP A 427 15.91 27.91 16.62
N ARG A 428 15.42 28.54 15.55
CA ARG A 428 15.04 29.94 15.56
C ARG A 428 13.78 30.18 16.36
N ALA A 429 12.76 29.32 16.23
CA ALA A 429 11.55 29.40 17.04
C ALA A 429 11.89 29.26 18.53
N GLU A 430 12.69 28.25 18.92
CA GLU A 430 13.09 28.02 20.30
C GLU A 430 13.87 29.18 20.91
N SER A 431 14.70 29.87 20.11
CA SER A 431 15.53 30.99 20.56
C SER A 431 14.91 32.38 20.39
N SER A 432 13.69 32.46 19.84
CA SER A 432 13.00 33.72 19.58
C SER A 432 12.62 34.44 20.87
N GLU A 433 12.56 35.80 20.80
CA GLU A 433 12.27 36.64 21.96
C GLU A 433 10.86 36.37 22.50
N ILE A 434 9.86 36.27 21.63
CA ILE A 434 8.47 35.97 22.03
C ILE A 434 8.33 34.61 22.74
N VAL A 435 9.01 33.59 22.23
CA VAL A 435 8.99 32.24 22.84
C VAL A 435 9.71 32.26 24.17
N THR A 436 10.86 32.93 24.25
CA THR A 436 11.63 33.07 25.50
C THR A 436 10.81 33.80 26.57
N GLU A 437 10.09 34.86 26.19
CA GLU A 437 9.22 35.63 27.11
C GLU A 437 8.02 34.77 27.58
N GLN A 438 7.37 34.04 26.65
CA GLN A 438 6.26 33.14 27.02
C GLN A 438 6.73 31.98 27.92
N GLN A 439 7.92 31.43 27.66
CA GLN A 439 8.49 30.38 28.52
C GLN A 439 8.86 30.86 29.93
N ALA A 440 9.21 32.15 30.06
CA ALA A 440 9.49 32.78 31.33
C ALA A 440 8.23 33.05 32.16
N ASP A 441 7.09 33.29 31.49
CA ASP A 441 5.77 33.44 32.10
C ASP A 441 4.80 32.39 31.57
N LYS A 442 4.57 31.36 32.37
CA LYS A 442 3.69 30.23 31.99
C LYS A 442 2.24 30.45 32.35
N ASP A 443 1.98 31.43 33.15
CA ASP A 443 0.65 31.71 33.70
C ASP A 443 -0.09 32.81 32.92
N HIS A 444 0.63 33.68 32.20
CA HIS A 444 0.04 34.76 31.42
C HIS A 444 0.37 34.67 29.93
N ASN A 445 -0.59 35.08 29.10
CA ASN A 445 -0.45 35.15 27.66
C ASN A 445 0.29 36.43 27.25
N VAL A 446 1.48 36.31 26.64
CA VAL A 446 2.30 37.45 26.19
C VAL A 446 1.65 38.29 25.09
N LEU A 447 0.58 37.82 24.46
CA LEU A 447 -0.16 38.55 23.42
C LEU A 447 -1.12 39.57 24.02
N ASN A 448 -1.68 39.32 25.20
CA ASN A 448 -2.74 40.16 25.80
C ASN A 448 -2.59 40.38 27.33
N GLY A 449 -1.62 39.75 27.97
CA GLY A 449 -1.37 39.85 29.41
C GLY A 449 -2.37 39.10 30.30
N MET A 450 -3.31 38.35 29.71
CA MET A 450 -4.35 37.63 30.46
C MET A 450 -3.83 36.32 31.03
N THR A 451 -4.40 35.90 32.17
CA THR A 451 -4.08 34.61 32.80
C THR A 451 -4.62 33.45 31.99
N PHE A 452 -3.81 32.43 31.74
CA PHE A 452 -4.27 31.18 31.10
C PHE A 452 -5.22 30.43 32.05
N SER A 453 -6.49 30.21 31.61
CA SER A 453 -7.49 29.42 32.35
C SER A 453 -7.63 29.80 33.83
N PRO A 454 -7.93 31.07 34.18
CA PRO A 454 -8.05 31.49 35.57
C PRO A 454 -9.10 30.70 36.32
N SER A 455 -8.77 30.28 37.54
CA SER A 455 -9.65 29.42 38.36
C SER A 455 -10.61 30.23 39.25
N ASP A 456 -10.33 31.51 39.48
CA ASP A 456 -11.11 32.40 40.36
C ASP A 456 -11.86 33.49 39.59
N ASP A 457 -13.01 33.86 40.09
CA ASP A 457 -13.90 34.82 39.45
C ASP A 457 -13.35 36.27 39.45
N VAL A 458 -12.51 36.62 40.41
CA VAL A 458 -11.89 37.94 40.47
C VAL A 458 -10.95 38.13 39.28
N THR A 459 -10.08 37.14 38.99
CA THR A 459 -9.18 37.16 37.83
C THR A 459 -9.97 37.20 36.54
N LYS A 460 -11.00 36.34 36.39
CA LYS A 460 -11.87 36.35 35.20
C LYS A 460 -12.56 37.70 34.98
N ALA A 461 -13.04 38.35 36.06
CA ALA A 461 -13.67 39.64 35.95
C ALA A 461 -12.66 40.74 35.55
N GLN A 462 -11.41 40.66 36.03
CA GLN A 462 -10.36 41.57 35.61
C GLN A 462 -9.98 41.38 34.16
N ASP A 463 -9.73 40.12 33.73
CA ASP A 463 -9.41 39.77 32.35
C ASP A 463 -10.53 40.19 31.37
N ALA A 464 -11.81 40.11 31.78
CA ALA A 464 -12.92 40.62 30.99
C ALA A 464 -12.86 42.13 30.79
N ARG A 465 -12.48 42.90 31.84
CA ARG A 465 -12.28 44.35 31.70
C ARG A 465 -11.14 44.69 30.77
N ASP A 466 -10.02 44.02 30.92
CA ASP A 466 -8.82 44.23 30.11
C ASP A 466 -9.06 43.86 28.65
N TYR A 467 -9.79 42.77 28.42
CA TYR A 467 -10.23 42.35 27.08
C TYR A 467 -11.08 43.45 26.42
N VAL A 468 -12.14 43.90 27.07
CA VAL A 468 -13.00 44.95 26.53
C VAL A 468 -12.22 46.24 26.31
N ALA A 469 -11.33 46.60 27.22
CA ALA A 469 -10.49 47.79 27.08
C ALA A 469 -9.58 47.72 25.84
N SER A 470 -9.11 46.53 25.49
CA SER A 470 -8.25 46.26 24.30
C SER A 470 -8.99 46.33 22.96
N LEU A 471 -10.32 46.22 22.98
CA LEU A 471 -11.11 46.21 21.75
C LEU A 471 -11.17 47.60 21.08
N GLY A 472 -11.17 47.61 19.76
CA GLY A 472 -11.45 48.80 18.95
C GLY A 472 -12.92 49.23 19.02
N VAL A 473 -13.19 50.48 18.62
CA VAL A 473 -14.53 51.10 18.69
C VAL A 473 -15.61 50.26 18.01
N SER A 474 -15.35 49.76 16.79
CA SER A 474 -16.31 48.93 16.06
C SER A 474 -16.61 47.59 16.74
N SER A 475 -15.57 46.93 17.27
CA SER A 475 -15.71 45.65 18.01
C SER A 475 -16.49 45.83 19.32
N LYS A 476 -16.23 46.93 20.06
CA LYS A 476 -17.00 47.32 21.27
C LYS A 476 -18.46 47.57 20.95
N ALA A 477 -18.74 48.30 19.87
CA ALA A 477 -20.10 48.58 19.43
C ALA A 477 -20.84 47.27 19.03
N GLN A 478 -20.18 46.39 18.33
CA GLN A 478 -20.73 45.09 17.92
C GLN A 478 -20.99 44.19 19.14
N MET A 479 -20.07 44.15 20.10
CA MET A 479 -20.23 43.38 21.31
C MET A 479 -21.41 43.91 22.16
N ALA A 480 -21.54 45.23 22.28
CA ALA A 480 -22.69 45.88 22.91
C ALA A 480 -24.01 45.48 22.23
N GLN A 481 -24.06 45.51 20.89
CA GLN A 481 -25.24 45.08 20.12
C GLN A 481 -25.59 43.60 20.37
N ASN A 482 -24.61 42.71 20.35
CA ASN A 482 -24.79 41.29 20.60
C ASN A 482 -25.32 40.99 22.01
N MET A 483 -24.77 41.66 23.03
CA MET A 483 -25.24 41.52 24.41
C MET A 483 -26.69 42.01 24.56
N MET A 484 -27.04 43.11 23.89
CA MET A 484 -28.41 43.64 23.92
C MET A 484 -29.39 42.73 23.19
N ALA A 485 -29.01 42.16 22.05
CA ALA A 485 -29.83 41.20 21.32
C ALA A 485 -30.11 39.96 22.19
N ALA A 486 -29.12 39.49 22.94
CA ALA A 486 -29.27 38.40 23.91
C ALA A 486 -30.19 38.76 25.07
N ALA A 487 -30.05 40.00 25.64
CA ALA A 487 -30.91 40.51 26.68
C ALA A 487 -32.35 40.74 26.21
N GLY A 488 -32.54 41.23 24.98
CA GLY A 488 -33.87 41.40 24.37
C GLY A 488 -34.59 40.07 24.12
N ALA A 489 -33.86 39.03 23.72
CA ALA A 489 -34.41 37.67 23.60
C ALA A 489 -34.84 37.07 24.94
N SER A 490 -34.29 37.58 26.06
CA SER A 490 -34.61 37.15 27.42
C SER A 490 -35.73 38.02 28.09
N GLY A 491 -36.39 38.90 27.33
CA GLY A 491 -37.51 39.76 27.84
C GLY A 491 -37.10 41.15 28.26
N GLY A 492 -35.98 41.69 27.77
CA GLY A 492 -35.51 43.06 28.07
C GLY A 492 -36.36 44.14 27.36
N ASP A 493 -36.16 45.41 27.81
CA ASP A 493 -36.93 46.54 27.36
C ASP A 493 -36.67 46.90 25.89
N SER A 494 -37.70 46.67 25.06
CA SER A 494 -37.64 46.92 23.61
C SER A 494 -37.41 48.39 23.23
N GLN A 495 -37.74 49.36 24.11
CA GLN A 495 -37.51 50.78 23.87
C GLN A 495 -36.04 51.15 24.01
N GLN A 496 -35.33 50.52 24.95
CA GLN A 496 -33.90 50.72 25.12
C GLN A 496 -33.10 50.16 23.95
N ALA A 497 -33.46 48.98 23.48
CA ALA A 497 -32.85 48.39 22.29
C ALA A 497 -33.05 49.22 21.01
N ALA A 498 -34.25 49.81 20.82
CA ALA A 498 -34.55 50.70 19.69
C ALA A 498 -33.80 52.05 19.76
N ALA A 499 -33.57 52.61 20.97
CA ALA A 499 -32.80 53.81 21.14
C ALA A 499 -31.31 53.59 20.81
N MET A 500 -30.76 52.47 21.23
CA MET A 500 -29.32 52.16 20.98
C MET A 500 -29.06 51.75 19.53
N ALA A 501 -30.06 51.17 18.80
CA ALA A 501 -29.94 50.91 17.37
C ALA A 501 -29.77 52.18 16.50
N GLN A 502 -30.03 53.37 17.07
CA GLN A 502 -29.86 54.68 16.38
C GLN A 502 -28.53 55.35 16.77
N MET A 503 -27.71 54.76 17.65
CA MET A 503 -26.43 55.33 18.08
C MET A 503 -25.33 55.05 17.06
N SER A 504 -24.36 55.96 16.98
CA SER A 504 -23.13 55.67 16.22
C SER A 504 -22.27 54.62 16.94
N GLU A 505 -21.39 53.97 16.20
CA GLU A 505 -20.45 53.01 16.79
C GLU A 505 -19.65 53.58 17.95
N GLN A 506 -19.18 54.82 17.84
CA GLN A 506 -18.47 55.50 18.92
C GLN A 506 -19.35 55.65 20.16
N GLN A 507 -20.60 56.07 20.01
CA GLN A 507 -21.52 56.22 21.15
C GLN A 507 -21.85 54.89 21.82
N LEU A 508 -21.98 53.86 21.02
CA LEU A 508 -22.17 52.48 21.53
C LEU A 508 -20.95 51.99 22.29
N ALA A 509 -19.75 52.24 21.77
CA ALA A 509 -18.50 51.85 22.42
C ALA A 509 -18.31 52.59 23.75
N ASP A 510 -18.53 53.92 23.78
CA ASP A 510 -18.41 54.75 24.97
C ASP A 510 -19.40 54.29 26.06
N GLN A 511 -20.65 53.99 25.67
CA GLN A 511 -21.66 53.50 26.58
C GLN A 511 -21.33 52.09 27.11
N PHE A 512 -20.75 51.26 26.28
CA PHE A 512 -20.31 49.93 26.65
C PHE A 512 -19.14 49.99 27.62
N ASP A 513 -18.15 50.85 27.42
CA ASP A 513 -17.05 51.09 28.34
C ASP A 513 -17.56 51.55 29.71
N ALA A 514 -18.54 52.48 29.73
CA ALA A 514 -19.18 52.94 30.99
C ALA A 514 -19.94 51.80 31.71
N TYR A 515 -20.58 50.92 30.95
CA TYR A 515 -21.25 49.74 31.50
C TYR A 515 -20.27 48.76 32.11
N ILE A 516 -19.20 48.41 31.41
CA ILE A 516 -18.16 47.51 31.89
C ILE A 516 -17.44 48.04 33.13
N ALA A 517 -17.21 49.38 33.22
CA ALA A 517 -16.58 49.99 34.37
C ALA A 517 -17.40 49.83 35.66
N THR A 518 -18.73 49.70 35.54
CA THR A 518 -19.66 49.58 36.67
C THR A 518 -20.28 48.19 36.82
N ALA A 519 -19.97 47.26 35.93
CA ALA A 519 -20.51 45.91 35.94
C ALA A 519 -20.04 45.13 37.17
N ASP A 520 -20.95 44.32 37.71
CA ASP A 520 -20.64 43.45 38.84
C ASP A 520 -19.79 42.25 38.39
N GLU A 521 -19.18 41.57 39.35
CA GLU A 521 -18.28 40.43 39.10
C GLU A 521 -18.99 39.31 38.31
N ALA A 522 -20.24 39.02 38.63
CA ALA A 522 -20.98 37.94 37.95
C ALA A 522 -21.21 38.24 36.45
N THR A 523 -21.51 39.54 36.16
CA THR A 523 -21.66 39.99 34.75
C THR A 523 -20.33 39.91 34.02
N LEU A 524 -19.24 40.33 34.63
CA LEU A 524 -17.91 40.28 34.03
C LEU A 524 -17.44 38.84 33.82
N VAL A 525 -17.68 37.93 34.75
CA VAL A 525 -17.42 36.47 34.58
C VAL A 525 -18.27 35.87 33.44
N ALA A 526 -19.51 36.33 33.28
CA ALA A 526 -20.32 35.89 32.13
C ALA A 526 -19.74 36.36 30.79
N ILE A 527 -19.26 37.62 30.74
CA ILE A 527 -18.55 38.19 29.59
C ILE A 527 -17.28 37.39 29.31
N TYR A 528 -16.49 37.14 30.37
CA TYR A 528 -15.28 36.31 30.23
C TYR A 528 -15.60 34.94 29.60
N ASN A 529 -16.52 34.21 30.19
CA ASN A 529 -16.86 32.86 29.75
C ASN A 529 -17.43 32.79 28.30
N GLN A 530 -18.01 33.90 27.82
CA GLN A 530 -18.66 33.94 26.51
C GLN A 530 -17.73 34.49 25.41
N TYR A 531 -16.87 35.46 25.74
CA TYR A 531 -16.15 36.26 24.75
C TYR A 531 -14.61 36.20 24.89
N VAL A 532 -14.11 35.87 26.09
CA VAL A 532 -12.67 35.88 26.32
C VAL A 532 -12.10 34.49 26.07
N SER A 533 -11.26 34.37 25.07
CA SER A 533 -10.43 33.21 24.84
C SER A 533 -9.00 33.55 25.22
N THR A 534 -8.54 33.00 26.33
CA THR A 534 -7.16 33.24 26.80
C THR A 534 -6.15 32.31 26.10
N GLY A 535 -6.62 31.32 25.33
CA GLY A 535 -5.78 30.27 24.79
C GLY A 535 -5.19 29.36 25.87
N SER A 536 -4.12 28.70 25.57
CA SER A 536 -3.28 27.98 26.52
C SER A 536 -1.81 28.28 26.28
N TYR A 537 -0.99 28.05 27.29
CA TYR A 537 0.48 28.18 27.20
C TYR A 537 1.02 27.32 26.01
N ASN A 538 0.53 26.09 25.86
CA ASN A 538 0.98 25.20 24.80
C ASN A 538 0.48 25.66 23.42
N ASP A 539 -0.77 26.15 23.33
CA ASP A 539 -1.29 26.69 22.06
C ASP A 539 -0.44 27.87 21.59
N ASN A 540 -0.10 28.81 22.51
CA ASN A 540 0.77 29.93 22.19
C ASN A 540 2.14 29.45 21.64
N LEU A 541 2.80 28.52 22.32
CA LEU A 541 4.09 28.03 21.86
C LEU A 541 3.96 27.37 20.45
N THR A 542 2.90 26.61 20.23
CA THR A 542 2.61 26.02 18.92
C THR A 542 2.34 27.10 17.88
N ASP A 543 1.58 28.14 18.21
CA ASP A 543 1.29 29.26 17.31
C ASP A 543 2.53 30.10 17.01
N PHE A 544 3.49 30.17 17.91
CA PHE A 544 4.80 30.82 17.67
C PHE A 544 5.76 29.92 16.86
N GLY A 545 5.36 28.70 16.50
CA GLY A 545 6.16 27.77 15.68
C GLY A 545 7.15 26.93 16.48
N VAL A 546 6.98 26.81 17.81
CA VAL A 546 7.79 25.88 18.61
C VAL A 546 7.40 24.47 18.34
N VAL A 547 8.37 23.68 17.93
CA VAL A 547 8.22 22.26 17.63
C VAL A 547 9.21 21.44 18.45
N SER A 548 8.72 20.41 19.12
CA SER A 548 9.59 19.51 19.87
C SER A 548 10.24 18.49 18.95
N ARG A 549 11.59 18.44 18.95
CA ARG A 549 12.34 17.40 18.22
C ARG A 549 12.06 15.98 18.70
N ASP A 550 11.60 15.85 19.95
CA ASP A 550 11.23 14.56 20.52
C ASP A 550 9.79 14.15 20.18
N ALA A 551 8.98 15.07 19.65
CA ALA A 551 7.59 14.84 19.25
C ALA A 551 7.39 15.27 17.78
N PRO A 552 7.74 14.43 16.81
CA PRO A 552 7.46 14.74 15.41
C PRO A 552 5.95 14.74 15.15
N SER A 553 5.51 15.47 14.12
CA SER A 553 4.10 15.47 13.67
C SER A 553 3.76 14.21 12.88
N SER A 554 4.76 13.61 12.22
CA SER A 554 4.62 12.36 11.47
C SER A 554 5.90 11.55 11.51
N ILE A 555 5.75 10.22 11.51
CA ILE A 555 6.83 9.24 11.42
C ILE A 555 6.60 8.39 10.19
N ASN A 556 7.51 8.45 9.22
CA ASN A 556 7.45 7.68 7.99
C ASN A 556 8.51 6.58 8.01
N ILE A 557 8.08 5.32 8.02
CA ILE A 557 8.95 4.15 8.04
C ILE A 557 8.98 3.55 6.64
N TYR A 558 10.14 3.62 5.99
CA TYR A 558 10.35 3.07 4.65
C TYR A 558 10.80 1.62 4.72
N VAL A 559 10.30 0.81 3.82
CA VAL A 559 10.61 -0.62 3.72
C VAL A 559 11.02 -0.97 2.29
N ASP A 560 11.84 -2.02 2.14
CA ASP A 560 12.31 -2.47 0.83
C ASP A 560 11.46 -3.63 0.27
N SER A 561 10.56 -4.22 1.08
CA SER A 561 9.68 -5.32 0.67
C SER A 561 8.33 -5.32 1.39
N PHE A 562 7.34 -5.97 0.79
CA PHE A 562 6.03 -6.17 1.42
C PHE A 562 6.10 -7.12 2.62
N GLU A 563 7.05 -8.05 2.64
CA GLU A 563 7.29 -8.95 3.76
C GLU A 563 7.83 -8.19 4.98
N ASP A 564 8.78 -7.26 4.76
CA ASP A 564 9.28 -6.36 5.81
C ASP A 564 8.17 -5.45 6.33
N LYS A 565 7.30 -4.94 5.44
CA LYS A 565 6.14 -4.14 5.84
C LYS A 565 5.21 -4.91 6.79
N ASN A 566 4.86 -6.15 6.45
CA ASN A 566 4.04 -6.99 7.31
C ASN A 566 4.75 -7.26 8.66
N SER A 567 6.06 -7.45 8.63
CA SER A 567 6.85 -7.64 9.85
C SER A 567 6.88 -6.39 10.73
N ILE A 568 6.89 -5.19 10.13
CA ILE A 568 6.75 -3.93 10.88
C ILE A 568 5.35 -3.78 11.46
N ASN A 569 4.30 -4.13 10.71
CA ASN A 569 2.93 -4.13 11.22
C ASN A 569 2.79 -5.04 12.45
N ASP A 570 3.33 -6.27 12.37
CA ASP A 570 3.36 -7.21 13.49
C ASP A 570 4.16 -6.65 14.69
N ALA A 571 5.26 -5.95 14.43
CA ALA A 571 6.08 -5.34 15.48
C ALA A 571 5.39 -4.13 16.13
N ILE A 572 4.61 -3.34 15.39
CA ILE A 572 3.76 -2.26 15.94
C ILE A 572 2.64 -2.88 16.81
N ASP A 573 2.03 -3.98 16.37
CA ASP A 573 1.02 -4.69 17.15
C ASP A 573 1.61 -5.23 18.46
N GLU A 574 2.86 -5.73 18.45
CA GLU A 574 3.55 -6.15 19.67
C GLU A 574 3.88 -4.98 20.59
N TYR A 575 4.34 -3.84 20.03
CA TYR A 575 4.52 -2.60 20.77
C TYR A 575 3.21 -2.21 21.46
N ASN A 576 2.09 -2.18 20.73
CA ASN A 576 0.78 -1.82 21.24
C ASN A 576 0.27 -2.75 22.36
N ARG A 577 0.66 -4.03 22.35
CA ARG A 577 0.32 -4.98 23.43
C ARG A 577 1.02 -4.67 24.73
N THR A 578 2.22 -4.11 24.67
CA THR A 578 3.05 -3.81 25.84
C THR A 578 3.00 -2.35 26.27
N ALA A 579 2.61 -1.44 25.38
CA ALA A 579 2.50 0.00 25.64
C ALA A 579 1.31 0.33 26.56
N LYS A 580 1.43 1.46 27.28
CA LYS A 580 0.29 2.02 28.01
C LYS A 580 -0.75 2.50 27.00
N GLU A 581 -2.02 2.56 27.42
CA GLU A 581 -3.14 2.96 26.55
C GLU A 581 -2.88 4.27 25.79
N LYS A 582 -2.36 5.28 26.47
CA LYS A 582 -2.02 6.59 25.91
C LYS A 582 -0.79 6.61 24.99
N ASP A 583 -0.02 5.54 24.95
CA ASP A 583 1.23 5.41 24.18
C ASP A 583 1.04 4.43 22.99
N LYS A 584 -0.16 3.87 22.83
CA LYS A 584 -0.49 3.01 21.69
C LYS A 584 -0.51 3.82 20.39
N ILE A 585 -0.14 3.16 19.32
CA ILE A 585 -0.06 3.77 17.98
C ILE A 585 -1.18 3.20 17.10
N THR A 586 -1.93 4.09 16.47
CA THR A 586 -2.92 3.78 15.44
C THR A 586 -2.45 4.39 14.12
N TYR A 587 -2.53 3.64 13.05
CA TYR A 587 -2.20 4.11 11.70
C TYR A 587 -3.06 3.37 10.67
N THR A 588 -3.15 3.91 9.47
CA THR A 588 -3.88 3.27 8.37
C THR A 588 -2.92 2.79 7.30
N ASP A 589 -2.89 1.48 7.06
CA ASP A 589 -2.13 0.88 5.98
C ASP A 589 -2.96 0.86 4.69
N TYR A 590 -3.02 1.97 3.97
CA TYR A 590 -3.76 2.09 2.71
C TYR A 590 -3.26 1.12 1.64
N VAL A 591 -1.95 0.99 1.52
CA VAL A 591 -1.33 0.12 0.51
C VAL A 591 -1.61 -1.35 0.80
N GLY A 592 -1.49 -1.76 2.05
CA GLY A 592 -1.82 -3.12 2.48
C GLY A 592 -3.29 -3.47 2.23
N LEU A 593 -4.21 -2.56 2.50
CA LEU A 593 -5.64 -2.75 2.24
C LEU A 593 -5.95 -2.92 0.75
N MET A 594 -5.36 -2.09 -0.11
CA MET A 594 -5.54 -2.17 -1.56
C MET A 594 -4.93 -3.45 -2.13
N MET A 595 -3.69 -3.76 -1.77
CA MET A 595 -2.95 -4.92 -2.30
C MET A 595 -3.53 -6.26 -1.85
N ASN A 596 -3.97 -6.38 -0.61
CA ASN A 596 -4.66 -7.58 -0.12
C ASN A 596 -5.94 -7.88 -0.92
N SER A 597 -6.68 -6.84 -1.30
CA SER A 597 -7.90 -6.99 -2.12
C SER A 597 -7.56 -7.49 -3.53
N VAL A 598 -6.55 -6.90 -4.18
CA VAL A 598 -6.08 -7.29 -5.53
C VAL A 598 -5.56 -8.73 -5.51
N THR A 599 -4.67 -9.06 -4.58
CA THR A 599 -4.11 -10.42 -4.43
C THR A 599 -5.20 -11.46 -4.18
N THR A 600 -6.19 -11.14 -3.34
CA THR A 600 -7.33 -12.03 -3.08
C THR A 600 -8.14 -12.31 -4.35
N ILE A 601 -8.45 -11.29 -5.14
CA ILE A 601 -9.20 -11.45 -6.40
C ILE A 601 -8.43 -12.35 -7.37
N ILE A 602 -7.12 -12.11 -7.53
CA ILE A 602 -6.27 -12.91 -8.42
C ILE A 602 -6.19 -14.35 -7.97
N ASN A 603 -6.01 -14.59 -6.68
CA ASN A 603 -5.98 -15.94 -6.12
C ASN A 603 -7.31 -16.68 -6.36
N VAL A 604 -8.45 -16.03 -6.16
CA VAL A 604 -9.77 -16.60 -6.43
C VAL A 604 -9.91 -16.98 -7.91
N ILE A 605 -9.55 -16.07 -8.82
CA ILE A 605 -9.58 -16.34 -10.27
C ILE A 605 -8.67 -17.52 -10.61
N THR A 606 -7.45 -17.55 -10.08
CA THR A 606 -6.48 -18.63 -10.30
C THR A 606 -7.00 -19.96 -9.80
N TYR A 607 -7.60 -20.02 -8.60
CA TYR A 607 -8.18 -21.26 -8.06
C TYR A 607 -9.37 -21.76 -8.89
N VAL A 608 -10.23 -20.86 -9.36
CA VAL A 608 -11.34 -21.20 -10.24
C VAL A 608 -10.83 -21.79 -11.56
N LEU A 609 -9.81 -21.16 -12.18
CA LEU A 609 -9.21 -21.68 -13.41
C LEU A 609 -8.53 -23.02 -13.20
N ILE A 610 -7.80 -23.22 -12.09
CA ILE A 610 -7.20 -24.51 -11.73
C ILE A 610 -8.29 -25.57 -11.56
N ALA A 611 -9.41 -25.25 -10.94
CA ALA A 611 -10.52 -26.20 -10.77
C ALA A 611 -11.10 -26.65 -12.12
N PHE A 612 -11.29 -25.75 -13.08
CA PHE A 612 -11.74 -26.11 -14.43
C PHE A 612 -10.75 -27.04 -15.14
N VAL A 613 -9.46 -26.77 -15.03
CA VAL A 613 -8.43 -27.61 -15.67
C VAL A 613 -8.24 -28.93 -14.94
N ALA A 614 -8.50 -29.00 -13.64
CA ALA A 614 -8.51 -30.28 -12.91
C ALA A 614 -9.52 -31.25 -13.51
N VAL A 615 -10.68 -30.78 -13.97
CA VAL A 615 -11.66 -31.62 -14.71
C VAL A 615 -11.04 -32.13 -16.00
N SER A 616 -10.33 -31.30 -16.77
CA SER A 616 -9.64 -31.71 -17.98
C SER A 616 -8.58 -32.80 -17.73
N LEU A 617 -7.86 -32.69 -16.59
CA LEU A 617 -6.89 -33.73 -16.18
C LEU A 617 -7.56 -35.07 -15.89
N VAL A 618 -8.71 -35.08 -15.23
CA VAL A 618 -9.47 -36.30 -14.98
C VAL A 618 -9.87 -36.92 -16.29
N VAL A 619 -10.38 -36.15 -17.25
CA VAL A 619 -10.74 -36.64 -18.58
C VAL A 619 -9.52 -37.20 -19.32
N SER A 620 -8.38 -36.50 -19.28
CA SER A 620 -7.12 -36.98 -19.87
C SER A 620 -6.64 -38.29 -19.24
N SER A 621 -6.74 -38.41 -17.90
CA SER A 621 -6.39 -39.65 -17.19
C SER A 621 -7.27 -40.84 -17.60
N ILE A 622 -8.58 -40.62 -17.73
CA ILE A 622 -9.52 -41.63 -18.22
C ILE A 622 -9.19 -42.01 -19.66
N MET A 623 -8.91 -41.05 -20.53
CA MET A 623 -8.52 -41.29 -21.92
C MET A 623 -7.26 -42.15 -22.01
N ILE A 624 -6.23 -41.85 -21.23
CA ILE A 624 -5.00 -42.67 -21.15
C ILE A 624 -5.34 -44.07 -20.66
N GLY A 625 -6.23 -44.23 -19.68
CA GLY A 625 -6.69 -45.50 -19.17
C GLY A 625 -7.37 -46.34 -20.27
N ILE A 626 -8.25 -45.75 -21.09
CA ILE A 626 -8.93 -46.41 -22.20
C ILE A 626 -7.93 -46.83 -23.27
N ILE A 627 -7.01 -45.96 -23.69
CA ILE A 627 -5.99 -46.26 -24.71
C ILE A 627 -5.08 -47.39 -24.23
N THR A 628 -4.67 -47.34 -22.96
CA THR A 628 -3.86 -48.40 -22.34
C THR A 628 -4.63 -49.73 -22.29
N TYR A 629 -5.94 -49.72 -22.00
CA TYR A 629 -6.78 -50.89 -22.00
C TYR A 629 -6.88 -51.52 -23.39
N ILE A 630 -7.07 -50.74 -24.44
CA ILE A 630 -7.06 -51.20 -25.84
C ILE A 630 -5.71 -51.81 -26.20
N SER A 631 -4.60 -51.15 -25.77
CA SER A 631 -3.23 -51.66 -25.99
C SER A 631 -3.01 -53.05 -25.34
N VAL A 632 -3.58 -53.24 -24.14
CA VAL A 632 -3.55 -54.56 -23.45
C VAL A 632 -4.29 -55.61 -24.22
N LEU A 633 -5.48 -55.31 -24.76
CA LEU A 633 -6.28 -56.26 -25.57
C LEU A 633 -5.55 -56.67 -26.85
N GLU A 634 -4.91 -55.73 -27.54
CA GLU A 634 -4.13 -56.04 -28.76
C GLU A 634 -2.90 -56.92 -28.49
N ARG A 635 -2.36 -56.87 -27.25
CA ARG A 635 -1.17 -57.64 -26.85
C ARG A 635 -1.49 -58.89 -26.03
N THR A 636 -2.73 -59.36 -26.05
CA THR A 636 -3.18 -60.55 -25.30
C THR A 636 -2.28 -61.73 -25.54
N LYS A 637 -1.85 -61.96 -26.78
CA LYS A 637 -0.95 -63.10 -27.21
C LYS A 637 0.45 -62.94 -26.59
N GLU A 638 1.04 -61.69 -26.57
CA GLU A 638 2.34 -61.43 -25.97
C GLU A 638 2.30 -61.65 -24.45
N ILE A 639 1.22 -61.20 -23.79
CA ILE A 639 0.97 -61.45 -22.37
C ILE A 639 0.87 -62.94 -22.07
N GLY A 640 0.16 -63.71 -22.93
CA GLY A 640 0.05 -65.15 -22.84
C GLY A 640 1.41 -65.82 -22.88
N ILE A 641 2.28 -65.45 -23.82
CA ILE A 641 3.64 -65.96 -23.99
C ILE A 641 4.48 -65.67 -22.73
N LEU A 642 4.51 -64.41 -22.25
CA LEU A 642 5.25 -64.04 -21.05
C LEU A 642 4.81 -64.86 -19.82
N ARG A 643 3.51 -65.09 -19.69
CA ARG A 643 2.98 -65.88 -18.57
C ARG A 643 3.24 -67.33 -18.69
N ALA A 644 3.20 -67.90 -19.95
CA ALA A 644 3.56 -69.26 -20.22
C ALA A 644 5.05 -69.55 -19.95
N MET A 645 5.92 -68.55 -20.15
CA MET A 645 7.34 -68.60 -19.78
C MET A 645 7.62 -68.44 -18.28
N GLY A 646 6.57 -68.32 -17.48
CA GLY A 646 6.70 -68.23 -15.98
C GLY A 646 6.70 -66.83 -15.36
N ALA A 647 6.41 -65.81 -16.14
CA ALA A 647 6.31 -64.45 -15.56
C ALA A 647 5.15 -64.36 -14.56
N SER A 648 5.42 -63.82 -13.38
CA SER A 648 4.41 -63.61 -12.34
C SER A 648 3.40 -62.52 -12.74
N LYS A 649 2.18 -62.54 -12.16
CA LYS A 649 1.17 -61.49 -12.37
C LYS A 649 1.72 -60.12 -12.10
N ARG A 650 2.59 -60.00 -11.08
CA ARG A 650 3.23 -58.73 -10.68
C ARG A 650 4.23 -58.25 -11.74
N ASN A 651 4.98 -59.17 -12.35
CA ASN A 651 5.93 -58.83 -13.42
C ASN A 651 5.22 -58.27 -14.64
N VAL A 652 4.11 -58.89 -15.06
CA VAL A 652 3.27 -58.41 -16.18
C VAL A 652 2.71 -57.00 -15.84
N SER A 653 2.13 -56.82 -14.67
CA SER A 653 1.63 -55.50 -14.22
C SER A 653 2.73 -54.44 -14.21
N ASN A 654 3.95 -54.79 -13.76
CA ASN A 654 5.09 -53.84 -13.70
C ASN A 654 5.52 -53.38 -15.11
N VAL A 655 5.46 -54.24 -16.12
CA VAL A 655 5.76 -53.86 -17.52
C VAL A 655 4.76 -52.80 -18.01
N PHE A 656 3.46 -52.99 -17.78
CA PHE A 656 2.44 -52.02 -18.19
C PHE A 656 2.49 -50.74 -17.36
N ASN A 657 2.77 -50.82 -16.05
CA ASN A 657 2.98 -49.64 -15.22
C ASN A 657 4.22 -48.84 -15.65
N ALA A 658 5.30 -49.51 -16.06
CA ALA A 658 6.48 -48.84 -16.62
C ALA A 658 6.14 -48.16 -17.96
N GLU A 659 5.33 -48.83 -18.83
CA GLU A 659 4.87 -48.24 -20.08
C GLU A 659 4.04 -46.97 -19.85
N THR A 660 3.04 -47.04 -18.95
CA THR A 660 2.23 -45.86 -18.59
C THR A 660 3.06 -44.77 -17.94
N GLY A 661 4.04 -45.11 -17.10
CA GLY A 661 4.96 -44.12 -16.48
C GLY A 661 5.81 -43.40 -17.53
N ILE A 662 6.34 -44.10 -18.54
CA ILE A 662 7.09 -43.50 -19.65
C ILE A 662 6.17 -42.59 -20.48
N ILE A 663 4.94 -43.01 -20.79
CA ILE A 663 3.96 -42.18 -21.50
C ILE A 663 3.64 -40.92 -20.70
N GLY A 664 3.47 -41.04 -19.38
CA GLY A 664 3.25 -39.89 -18.48
C GLY A 664 4.41 -38.92 -18.47
N MET A 665 5.64 -39.41 -18.43
CA MET A 665 6.84 -38.59 -18.51
C MET A 665 6.92 -37.85 -19.85
N LEU A 666 6.67 -38.55 -20.97
CA LEU A 666 6.64 -37.93 -22.29
C LEU A 666 5.50 -36.90 -22.40
N ALA A 667 4.31 -37.18 -21.88
CA ALA A 667 3.19 -36.27 -21.87
C ALA A 667 3.51 -35.00 -21.05
N GLY A 668 4.14 -35.14 -19.88
CA GLY A 668 4.60 -34.01 -19.06
C GLY A 668 5.64 -33.16 -19.77
N LEU A 669 6.64 -33.79 -20.39
CA LEU A 669 7.68 -33.07 -21.14
C LEU A 669 7.13 -32.36 -22.39
N ILE A 670 6.23 -33.01 -23.13
CA ILE A 670 5.53 -32.38 -24.28
C ILE A 670 4.67 -31.23 -23.78
N GLY A 671 3.94 -31.42 -22.67
CA GLY A 671 3.08 -30.39 -22.08
C GLY A 671 3.86 -29.13 -21.67
N VAL A 672 4.94 -29.31 -20.91
CA VAL A 672 5.84 -28.21 -20.49
C VAL A 672 6.49 -27.56 -21.70
N GLY A 673 7.04 -28.36 -22.65
CA GLY A 673 7.69 -27.82 -23.86
C GLY A 673 6.73 -27.03 -24.74
N ALA A 674 5.50 -27.53 -24.94
CA ALA A 674 4.46 -26.80 -25.66
C ALA A 674 4.06 -25.51 -24.97
N THR A 675 3.96 -25.52 -23.64
CA THR A 675 3.64 -24.29 -22.84
C THR A 675 4.71 -23.24 -23.00
N VAL A 676 6.00 -23.60 -22.91
CA VAL A 676 7.11 -22.66 -23.11
C VAL A 676 7.05 -22.04 -24.51
N LEU A 677 6.74 -22.85 -25.54
CA LEU A 677 6.56 -22.34 -26.90
C LEU A 677 5.33 -21.43 -27.05
N LEU A 678 4.21 -21.74 -26.38
CA LEU A 678 2.99 -20.97 -26.42
C LEU A 678 3.11 -19.65 -25.61
N ASN A 679 4.00 -19.60 -24.64
CA ASN A 679 4.23 -18.36 -23.87
C ASN A 679 4.71 -17.22 -24.78
N PHE A 680 5.45 -17.48 -25.87
CA PHE A 680 5.88 -16.42 -26.80
C PHE A 680 4.70 -15.66 -27.44
N PRO A 681 3.78 -16.32 -28.15
CA PRO A 681 2.62 -15.62 -28.72
C PRO A 681 1.69 -15.06 -27.63
N ILE A 682 1.57 -15.73 -26.47
CA ILE A 682 0.74 -15.25 -25.36
C ILE A 682 1.32 -13.93 -24.80
N ASN A 683 2.63 -13.85 -24.61
CA ASN A 683 3.28 -12.61 -24.16
C ASN A 683 3.09 -11.48 -25.18
N SER A 684 3.18 -11.75 -26.47
CA SER A 684 2.90 -10.74 -27.49
C SER A 684 1.47 -10.20 -27.42
N VAL A 685 0.50 -11.08 -27.13
CA VAL A 685 -0.91 -10.68 -26.94
C VAL A 685 -1.09 -9.92 -25.63
N LEU A 686 -0.50 -10.39 -24.53
CA LEU A 686 -0.56 -9.71 -23.22
C LEU A 686 0.01 -8.29 -23.31
N HIS A 687 1.21 -8.13 -23.87
CA HIS A 687 1.85 -6.82 -24.04
C HIS A 687 1.01 -5.87 -24.90
N HIS A 688 0.36 -6.38 -25.94
CA HIS A 688 -0.51 -5.57 -26.78
C HIS A 688 -1.78 -5.08 -26.05
N PHE A 689 -2.42 -5.96 -25.25
CA PHE A 689 -3.65 -5.59 -24.54
C PHE A 689 -3.40 -4.77 -23.28
N MET A 690 -2.29 -5.02 -22.58
CA MET A 690 -1.97 -4.32 -21.33
C MET A 690 -1.17 -3.01 -21.54
N GLY A 691 -0.66 -2.78 -22.76
CA GLY A 691 0.14 -1.59 -23.07
C GLY A 691 1.51 -1.56 -22.38
N THR A 692 1.91 -2.64 -21.72
CA THR A 692 3.20 -2.78 -20.99
C THR A 692 3.87 -4.11 -21.31
N THR A 693 5.20 -4.13 -21.26
CA THR A 693 6.01 -5.35 -21.44
C THR A 693 6.33 -6.07 -20.11
N GLU A 694 5.95 -5.51 -19.01
CA GLU A 694 6.30 -6.01 -17.67
C GLU A 694 5.53 -7.29 -17.29
N VAL A 695 4.28 -7.44 -17.77
CA VAL A 695 3.49 -8.64 -17.54
C VAL A 695 3.86 -9.70 -18.56
N SER A 696 4.65 -10.68 -18.16
CA SER A 696 5.06 -11.78 -19.03
C SER A 696 4.74 -13.14 -18.42
N ALA A 697 4.03 -14.00 -19.17
CA ALA A 697 3.79 -15.39 -18.76
C ALA A 697 5.12 -16.17 -18.78
N VAL A 698 5.54 -16.61 -17.61
CA VAL A 698 6.78 -17.37 -17.40
C VAL A 698 6.47 -18.60 -16.55
N LEU A 699 6.84 -19.78 -17.03
CA LEU A 699 6.66 -21.00 -16.24
C LEU A 699 7.86 -21.22 -15.31
N PRO A 700 7.70 -21.09 -13.98
CA PRO A 700 8.79 -21.34 -13.04
C PRO A 700 9.28 -22.79 -13.14
N VAL A 701 10.60 -23.00 -13.06
CA VAL A 701 11.23 -24.32 -13.18
C VAL A 701 10.69 -25.31 -12.15
N GLY A 702 10.44 -24.87 -10.93
CA GLY A 702 9.83 -25.70 -9.89
C GLY A 702 8.45 -26.22 -10.28
N ASN A 703 7.61 -25.35 -10.85
CA ASN A 703 6.28 -25.69 -11.32
C ASN A 703 6.34 -26.64 -12.54
N ALA A 704 7.29 -26.44 -13.44
CA ALA A 704 7.51 -27.34 -14.58
C ALA A 704 7.85 -28.77 -14.11
N ILE A 705 8.74 -28.91 -13.15
CA ILE A 705 9.10 -30.22 -12.57
C ILE A 705 7.89 -30.84 -11.86
N ALA A 706 7.16 -30.07 -11.07
CA ALA A 706 5.97 -30.55 -10.36
C ALA A 706 4.90 -31.05 -11.35
N LEU A 707 4.69 -30.38 -12.48
CA LEU A 707 3.75 -30.79 -13.53
C LEU A 707 4.17 -32.09 -14.24
N VAL A 708 5.47 -32.30 -14.50
CA VAL A 708 5.97 -33.55 -15.05
C VAL A 708 5.73 -34.67 -14.06
N ILE A 709 6.02 -34.49 -12.78
CA ILE A 709 5.74 -35.50 -11.74
C ILE A 709 4.24 -35.79 -11.67
N LEU A 710 3.40 -34.75 -11.65
CA LEU A 710 1.95 -34.88 -11.64
C LEU A 710 1.44 -35.67 -12.83
N SER A 711 1.97 -35.43 -14.05
CA SER A 711 1.67 -36.17 -15.25
C SER A 711 1.97 -37.67 -15.09
N VAL A 712 3.14 -38.02 -14.55
CA VAL A 712 3.52 -39.41 -14.28
C VAL A 712 2.59 -40.06 -13.26
N VAL A 713 2.25 -39.37 -12.19
CA VAL A 713 1.34 -39.91 -11.17
C VAL A 713 -0.04 -40.16 -11.72
N LEU A 714 -0.61 -39.19 -12.45
CA LEU A 714 -1.95 -39.32 -13.06
C LEU A 714 -2.02 -40.45 -14.11
N THR A 715 -1.00 -40.59 -14.94
CA THR A 715 -0.93 -41.66 -15.93
C THR A 715 -0.78 -43.04 -15.28
N LEU A 716 0.00 -43.14 -14.19
CA LEU A 716 0.09 -44.37 -13.40
C LEU A 716 -1.26 -44.75 -12.78
N ILE A 717 -1.99 -43.79 -12.23
CA ILE A 717 -3.33 -43.98 -11.66
C ILE A 717 -4.28 -44.50 -12.75
N GLY A 718 -4.33 -43.83 -13.92
CA GLY A 718 -5.15 -44.20 -15.06
C GLY A 718 -4.79 -45.60 -15.61
N GLY A 719 -3.50 -45.99 -15.56
CA GLY A 719 -2.98 -47.28 -16.00
C GLY A 719 -3.19 -48.44 -15.03
N LEU A 720 -3.54 -48.16 -13.75
CA LEU A 720 -3.67 -49.21 -12.72
C LEU A 720 -4.76 -50.24 -13.05
N ILE A 721 -5.90 -49.83 -13.59
CA ILE A 721 -7.01 -50.70 -13.92
C ILE A 721 -6.63 -51.61 -15.12
N PRO A 722 -6.14 -51.08 -16.27
CA PRO A 722 -5.69 -51.88 -17.40
C PRO A 722 -4.55 -52.85 -17.05
N SER A 723 -3.55 -52.39 -16.28
CA SER A 723 -2.41 -53.24 -15.92
C SER A 723 -2.79 -54.42 -15.02
N ARG A 724 -3.76 -54.23 -14.12
CA ARG A 724 -4.33 -55.31 -13.32
C ARG A 724 -5.15 -56.27 -14.16
N GLY A 725 -5.90 -55.76 -15.15
CA GLY A 725 -6.63 -56.56 -16.13
C GLY A 725 -5.69 -57.47 -16.94
N ALA A 726 -4.60 -56.89 -17.49
CA ALA A 726 -3.55 -57.61 -18.20
C ALA A 726 -2.93 -58.74 -17.36
N SER A 727 -2.66 -58.46 -16.08
CA SER A 727 -2.03 -59.44 -15.18
C SER A 727 -2.92 -60.62 -14.81
N LYS A 728 -4.24 -60.51 -14.95
CA LYS A 728 -5.23 -61.56 -14.61
C LYS A 728 -5.57 -62.48 -15.78
N GLN A 729 -5.14 -62.18 -17.03
CA GLN A 729 -5.45 -63.02 -18.19
C GLN A 729 -4.87 -64.42 -18.04
N ASP A 730 -5.68 -65.43 -18.44
CA ASP A 730 -5.26 -66.80 -18.43
C ASP A 730 -4.35 -67.08 -19.65
N PRO A 731 -3.13 -67.68 -19.45
CA PRO A 731 -2.21 -67.98 -20.53
C PRO A 731 -2.80 -68.88 -21.60
N ALA A 732 -3.61 -69.85 -21.21
CA ALA A 732 -4.21 -70.82 -22.18
C ALA A 732 -5.24 -70.17 -23.12
N THR A 733 -6.07 -69.24 -22.51
CA THR A 733 -7.07 -68.49 -23.27
C THR A 733 -6.41 -67.39 -24.13
N ALA A 734 -5.37 -66.75 -23.63
CA ALA A 734 -4.62 -65.75 -24.36
C ALA A 734 -3.84 -66.20 -25.55
N LEU A 735 -3.40 -67.46 -25.54
CA LEU A 735 -2.72 -68.14 -26.71
C LEU A 735 -3.69 -68.67 -27.72
N ARG A 736 -4.98 -68.90 -27.37
CA ARG A 736 -6.03 -69.43 -28.26
C ARG A 736 -6.80 -68.32 -29.02
N THR A 737 -6.70 -67.07 -28.61
CA THR A 737 -7.32 -65.97 -29.37
C THR A 737 -6.57 -65.74 -30.66
N GLU A 738 -7.26 -65.88 -31.81
CA GLU A 738 -6.78 -65.53 -33.13
C GLU A 738 -6.58 -63.98 -33.29
#